data_13e5204a5b95021a709718d9952b50b6
#
_entry.id   13e5204a5b95021a709718d9952b50b6
#
_cell.length_a   1.000
_cell.length_b   1.000
_cell.length_c   1.000
_cell.angle_alpha   90.00
_cell.angle_beta   90.00
_cell.angle_gamma   90.00
#
_symmetry.space_group_name_H-M   'P 1'
#
loop_
_entity.id
_entity.type
_entity.pdbx_description
1 polymer ?
#
loop_
_entity_poly.entity_id
_entity_poly.type
_entity_poly.pdbx_seq_one_letter_code
_entity_poly.pdbx_strand_id
1 'polypeptide(L)'
;MRGFLFAALLTLIPFSAQGVEKEATDEKVERLDSIVVSTSRAGKDTPVTFTTITKESLSKSNPLNSLPMNLALQPSVVSVNEGGTGLGYSKMTVRGSKGSQINVTLNGVTLNDAESQEVFWVNIPALSSMISSVQLQRGLGTSANGAGAFGASINMSTAAVSSDPSGSAELSMGSYGTFIGTFAASSGLLKSGLYFNAAYSKGMTDGYIRNAFADVQSAMAVAGWMKDRNSLRLTWLMGDQRTGITWNGISPEQYKIDRRYNPAGEYTDQYGNVRYYDNETDNYTQHHLQVNYTRSFTDKLAWSTTFNYTRGDGFYENYRAGQYFSTFMMQSPAPEYETGDFIVREALANDYFVLNSDVRYVSDRLRLTGGISLSRYDGDHIGKVLWNDVLGDGYDYASDNWYLNNGLKSEANAFVRGEVQCCEGLTAFADLQFRGVWLNMSGPENDGILLNHKDNWQFFNPRAGLSYRWSPNSRVYASAAMGHREPGRSDIKELILDANMAAQAGVESRGVDIRPEKMVDVEIGYEYMTERLSVSANVYLMEYWDMLLETGKLSDVGYAIKENVPRSWRRGIEVAAAWEPLSWLHMDANISLSTNKIREYTAYYDIYDNDVDWNYLGQKAVQFSNTDILMSPSLVGAANLKFTPFASMSGSLSSAYVSVGGKYVGRQYFDNTSSSDRSIPAYFTGNLSVGYEFSSMSFSLHVNNLFNHLYYADAWLWRADFQDSDSYYNQIGLYPQAPINFMFKVGWKF
;
A
#
# COMPACT_ATOMS: atom_id res chain seq x y z
N MET A 1 21.66 -19.98 18.86
CA MET A 1 22.54 -19.18 19.75
C MET A 1 23.91 -19.02 19.12
N ARG A 2 24.15 -17.95 18.41
CA ARG A 2 25.49 -17.39 18.16
C ARG A 2 25.31 -15.90 17.95
N GLY A 3 25.62 -15.13 18.99
CA GLY A 3 25.56 -13.69 18.97
C GLY A 3 26.74 -13.11 18.21
N PHE A 4 26.49 -12.13 17.36
CA PHE A 4 27.48 -11.18 16.89
C PHE A 4 27.12 -9.81 17.44
N LEU A 5 27.84 -9.41 18.50
CA LEU A 5 27.92 -8.03 18.93
C LEU A 5 28.81 -7.29 17.93
N PHE A 6 28.25 -6.41 17.11
CA PHE A 6 29.01 -5.39 16.42
C PHE A 6 29.01 -4.12 17.30
N ALA A 7 30.08 -3.95 18.06
CA ALA A 7 30.39 -2.70 18.73
C ALA A 7 31.08 -1.77 17.71
N ALA A 8 30.32 -0.86 17.09
CA ALA A 8 30.89 0.23 16.31
C ALA A 8 31.24 1.38 17.26
N LEU A 9 32.51 1.55 17.55
CA LEU A 9 33.06 2.74 18.21
C LEU A 9 32.93 3.92 17.22
N LEU A 10 31.93 4.78 17.43
CA LEU A 10 31.88 6.11 16.83
C LEU A 10 32.77 7.06 17.65
N THR A 11 33.94 7.35 17.14
CA THR A 11 34.77 8.45 17.66
C THR A 11 34.10 9.79 17.33
N LEU A 12 33.60 10.47 18.36
CA LEU A 12 33.04 11.81 18.30
C LEU A 12 34.16 12.80 17.97
N ILE A 13 34.12 13.39 16.79
CA ILE A 13 34.92 14.58 16.43
C ILE A 13 34.04 15.80 16.78
N PRO A 14 34.48 16.69 17.65
CA PRO A 14 33.75 17.91 17.93
C PRO A 14 33.90 18.91 16.77
N PHE A 15 32.82 19.13 16.01
CA PHE A 15 32.77 20.26 15.07
C PHE A 15 32.26 21.51 15.77
N SER A 16 33.12 22.51 15.86
CA SER A 16 32.77 23.86 16.32
C SER A 16 32.00 24.59 15.21
N ALA A 17 30.73 24.93 15.49
CA ALA A 17 29.92 25.74 14.60
C ALA A 17 30.33 27.20 14.64
N GLN A 18 30.71 27.78 13.48
CA GLN A 18 30.72 29.22 13.25
C GLN A 18 29.47 29.58 12.44
N GLY A 19 28.64 30.49 12.97
CA GLY A 19 27.41 30.94 12.34
C GLY A 19 27.68 31.71 11.04
N VAL A 20 26.99 31.31 9.97
CA VAL A 20 26.98 31.97 8.66
C VAL A 20 25.52 32.06 8.20
N GLU A 21 25.09 33.30 7.92
CA GLU A 21 23.87 33.69 7.18
C GLU A 21 22.78 32.59 7.02
N LYS A 22 22.03 32.37 8.08
CA LYS A 22 21.12 31.23 8.21
C LYS A 22 19.85 31.38 7.34
N GLU A 23 19.30 32.58 7.22
CA GLU A 23 18.01 32.81 6.53
C GLU A 23 18.06 32.65 4.99
N ALA A 24 19.10 33.17 4.33
CA ALA A 24 19.23 33.08 2.87
C ALA A 24 19.55 31.64 2.37
N THR A 25 20.18 30.83 3.23
CA THR A 25 20.54 29.44 2.92
C THR A 25 19.34 28.53 3.07
N ASP A 26 18.50 28.72 4.09
CA ASP A 26 17.32 27.93 4.36
C ASP A 26 16.25 28.13 3.29
N GLU A 27 15.99 29.39 2.86
CA GLU A 27 15.06 29.70 1.76
C GLU A 27 15.50 29.09 0.42
N LYS A 28 16.80 29.05 0.13
CA LYS A 28 17.35 28.47 -1.09
C LYS A 28 17.29 26.94 -1.08
N VAL A 29 17.49 26.30 0.07
CA VAL A 29 17.39 24.86 0.29
C VAL A 29 15.96 24.42 0.11
N GLU A 30 14.99 25.06 0.78
CA GLU A 30 13.56 24.76 0.63
C GLU A 30 13.08 24.87 -0.82
N ARG A 31 13.56 25.87 -1.57
CA ARG A 31 13.15 26.10 -2.94
C ARG A 31 13.62 25.02 -3.90
N LEU A 32 14.84 24.52 -3.79
CA LEU A 32 15.35 23.46 -4.68
C LEU A 32 14.80 22.07 -4.34
N ASP A 33 14.66 21.75 -3.06
CA ASP A 33 14.02 20.51 -2.60
C ASP A 33 12.53 20.46 -2.98
N SER A 34 11.83 21.59 -2.89
CA SER A 34 10.39 21.66 -3.24
C SER A 34 10.11 21.40 -4.71
N ILE A 35 11.06 21.61 -5.63
CA ILE A 35 10.85 21.41 -7.06
C ILE A 35 10.70 19.91 -7.38
N VAL A 36 11.55 19.06 -6.84
CA VAL A 36 11.51 17.59 -7.09
C VAL A 36 10.19 16.98 -6.63
N VAL A 37 9.67 17.44 -5.50
CA VAL A 37 8.49 16.86 -4.83
C VAL A 37 7.18 17.46 -5.31
N SER A 38 7.22 18.65 -5.91
CA SER A 38 6.00 19.43 -6.19
C SER A 38 5.23 18.95 -7.42
N THR A 39 5.86 18.21 -8.33
CA THR A 39 5.21 17.78 -9.58
C THR A 39 4.07 16.79 -9.34
N SER A 40 4.24 15.83 -8.43
CA SER A 40 3.23 14.83 -8.07
C SER A 40 2.23 15.32 -7.00
N ARG A 41 2.51 16.41 -6.31
CA ARG A 41 1.68 16.91 -5.21
C ARG A 41 0.68 17.99 -5.67
N ALA A 42 -0.47 17.98 -5.01
CA ALA A 42 -1.44 19.07 -5.12
C ALA A 42 -0.93 20.29 -4.36
N GLY A 43 -1.01 21.46 -5.00
CA GLY A 43 -0.73 22.73 -4.37
C GLY A 43 -1.95 23.27 -3.59
N LYS A 44 -1.74 24.36 -2.83
CA LYS A 44 -2.76 24.98 -1.96
C LYS A 44 -4.04 25.38 -2.71
N ASP A 45 -3.92 25.76 -3.99
CA ASP A 45 -5.06 26.25 -4.80
C ASP A 45 -5.51 25.20 -5.84
N THR A 46 -4.84 24.07 -5.95
CA THR A 46 -5.23 22.97 -6.83
C THR A 46 -6.60 22.41 -6.39
N PRO A 47 -7.59 22.29 -7.29
CA PRO A 47 -8.93 21.83 -6.95
C PRO A 47 -8.99 20.29 -6.80
N VAL A 48 -8.32 19.78 -5.79
CA VAL A 48 -8.20 18.35 -5.46
C VAL A 48 -8.33 18.19 -3.95
N THR A 49 -9.00 17.15 -3.52
CA THR A 49 -9.12 16.80 -2.10
C THR A 49 -7.85 16.10 -1.61
N PHE A 50 -7.13 16.71 -0.68
CA PHE A 50 -5.92 16.09 -0.12
C PHE A 50 -5.72 16.38 1.37
N THR A 51 -4.88 15.57 2.01
CA THR A 51 -4.40 15.76 3.38
C THR A 51 -2.89 15.57 3.38
N THR A 52 -2.15 16.47 4.04
CA THR A 52 -0.70 16.34 4.21
C THR A 52 -0.37 16.00 5.67
N ILE A 53 0.40 14.95 5.87
CA ILE A 53 0.87 14.46 7.16
C ILE A 53 2.35 14.74 7.26
N THR A 54 2.75 15.46 8.29
CA THR A 54 4.14 15.90 8.51
C THR A 54 4.99 14.84 9.22
N LYS A 55 6.31 14.98 9.14
CA LYS A 55 7.26 14.15 9.89
C LYS A 55 6.98 14.16 11.40
N GLU A 56 6.62 15.31 11.94
CA GLU A 56 6.29 15.43 13.37
C GLU A 56 5.09 14.56 13.75
N SER A 57 4.04 14.58 12.95
CA SER A 57 2.87 13.73 13.16
C SER A 57 3.22 12.25 13.06
N LEU A 58 3.99 11.86 12.03
CA LEU A 58 4.45 10.48 11.84
C LEU A 58 5.33 10.00 12.99
N SER A 59 6.24 10.85 13.51
CA SER A 59 7.13 10.48 14.61
C SER A 59 6.41 10.24 15.94
N LYS A 60 5.24 10.84 16.14
CA LYS A 60 4.37 10.66 17.31
C LYS A 60 3.38 9.50 17.16
N SER A 61 3.33 8.87 15.98
CA SER A 61 2.49 7.69 15.74
C SER A 61 3.00 6.47 16.49
N ASN A 62 2.15 5.46 16.58
CA ASN A 62 2.53 4.16 17.10
C ASN A 62 3.61 3.52 16.21
N PRO A 63 4.79 3.16 16.74
CA PRO A 63 5.89 2.59 15.96
C PRO A 63 5.56 1.22 15.36
N LEU A 64 4.58 0.49 15.90
CA LEU A 64 4.09 -0.76 15.34
C LEU A 64 3.39 -0.58 13.98
N ASN A 65 2.86 0.61 13.72
CA ASN A 65 2.06 0.87 12.53
C ASN A 65 2.91 0.98 11.27
N SER A 66 2.61 0.14 10.29
CA SER A 66 3.00 0.40 8.89
C SER A 66 2.41 1.72 8.40
N LEU A 67 2.84 2.22 7.24
CA LEU A 67 2.30 3.48 6.72
C LEU A 67 0.77 3.43 6.50
N PRO A 68 0.14 2.36 5.94
CA PRO A 68 -1.32 2.22 5.90
C PRO A 68 -2.00 2.39 7.25
N MET A 69 -1.45 1.78 8.29
CA MET A 69 -2.02 1.89 9.64
C MET A 69 -1.87 3.30 10.24
N ASN A 70 -0.81 4.03 9.91
CA ASN A 70 -0.63 5.43 10.29
C ASN A 70 -1.63 6.37 9.56
N LEU A 71 -2.11 5.97 8.37
CA LEU A 71 -3.12 6.69 7.61
C LEU A 71 -4.55 6.34 8.02
N ALA A 72 -4.77 5.34 8.86
CA ALA A 72 -6.08 4.79 9.20
C ALA A 72 -7.07 5.83 9.79
N LEU A 73 -6.59 6.86 10.47
CA LEU A 73 -7.44 7.92 11.02
C LEU A 73 -7.84 9.01 10.00
N GLN A 74 -7.33 8.94 8.75
CA GLN A 74 -7.69 9.90 7.71
C GLN A 74 -9.13 9.64 7.19
N PRO A 75 -9.80 10.68 6.62
CA PRO A 75 -11.13 10.52 6.06
C PRO A 75 -11.20 9.42 5.00
N SER A 76 -12.25 8.60 5.03
CA SER A 76 -12.51 7.49 4.09
C SER A 76 -11.42 6.42 3.99
N VAL A 77 -10.47 6.37 4.90
CA VAL A 77 -9.40 5.35 4.92
C VAL A 77 -9.82 4.19 5.84
N VAL A 78 -9.74 2.97 5.35
CA VAL A 78 -9.82 1.74 6.15
C VAL A 78 -8.52 0.98 5.96
N SER A 79 -7.87 0.58 7.05
CA SER A 79 -6.60 -0.15 7.03
C SER A 79 -6.73 -1.43 7.83
N VAL A 80 -6.08 -2.49 7.34
CA VAL A 80 -6.09 -3.83 7.91
C VAL A 80 -4.66 -4.36 7.96
N ASN A 81 -4.36 -5.18 8.97
CA ASN A 81 -3.13 -5.97 9.03
C ASN A 81 -3.49 -7.46 9.10
N GLU A 82 -2.93 -8.28 8.23
CA GLU A 82 -3.25 -9.71 8.15
C GLU A 82 -2.76 -10.49 9.38
N GLY A 83 -1.59 -10.14 9.91
CA GLY A 83 -1.06 -10.72 11.16
C GLY A 83 -1.75 -10.21 12.43
N GLY A 84 -2.68 -9.26 12.29
CA GLY A 84 -3.51 -8.72 13.37
C GLY A 84 -2.85 -7.66 14.24
N THR A 85 -1.58 -7.28 14.03
CA THR A 85 -0.84 -6.38 14.92
C THR A 85 -0.46 -5.02 14.32
N GLY A 86 -0.14 -4.92 13.04
CA GLY A 86 0.29 -3.68 12.36
C GLY A 86 1.69 -3.74 11.75
N LEU A 87 2.58 -4.61 12.19
CA LEU A 87 3.82 -4.97 11.50
C LEU A 87 3.54 -6.19 10.59
N GLY A 88 4.19 -6.28 9.43
CA GLY A 88 3.94 -7.30 8.42
C GLY A 88 2.96 -6.81 7.36
N TYR A 89 2.20 -7.75 6.78
CA TYR A 89 1.26 -7.45 5.69
C TYR A 89 0.15 -6.50 6.11
N SER A 90 0.07 -5.37 5.42
CA SER A 90 -0.93 -4.34 5.65
C SER A 90 -1.59 -3.94 4.34
N LYS A 91 -2.91 -3.78 4.38
CA LYS A 91 -3.73 -3.29 3.26
C LYS A 91 -4.46 -2.02 3.65
N MET A 92 -4.83 -1.21 2.67
CA MET A 92 -5.68 -0.05 2.91
C MET A 92 -6.61 0.19 1.73
N THR A 93 -7.75 0.81 2.04
CA THR A 93 -8.67 1.35 1.05
C THR A 93 -8.90 2.83 1.30
N VAL A 94 -9.14 3.59 0.23
CA VAL A 94 -9.49 5.00 0.28
C VAL A 94 -10.78 5.19 -0.51
N ARG A 95 -11.86 5.64 0.12
CA ARG A 95 -13.21 5.67 -0.49
C ARG A 95 -13.64 4.30 -1.05
N GLY A 96 -13.14 3.20 -0.45
CA GLY A 96 -13.34 1.84 -0.94
C GLY A 96 -12.46 1.43 -2.13
N SER A 97 -11.65 2.32 -2.71
CA SER A 97 -10.64 1.96 -3.71
C SER A 97 -9.49 1.22 -3.04
N LYS A 98 -9.11 0.06 -3.59
CA LYS A 98 -8.09 -0.84 -3.02
C LYS A 98 -6.68 -0.56 -3.55
N GLY A 99 -5.70 -1.34 -3.11
CA GLY A 99 -4.28 -1.15 -3.37
C GLY A 99 -3.93 -0.94 -4.84
N SER A 100 -4.48 -1.76 -5.75
CA SER A 100 -4.23 -1.62 -7.20
C SER A 100 -4.84 -0.36 -7.84
N GLN A 101 -5.73 0.33 -7.13
CA GLN A 101 -6.32 1.61 -7.54
C GLN A 101 -5.69 2.81 -6.83
N ILE A 102 -4.68 2.57 -5.96
CA ILE A 102 -3.98 3.61 -5.19
C ILE A 102 -2.55 3.72 -5.71
N ASN A 103 -2.21 4.87 -6.29
CA ASN A 103 -0.83 5.13 -6.66
C ASN A 103 -0.02 5.61 -5.47
N VAL A 104 1.18 5.07 -5.32
CA VAL A 104 2.12 5.43 -4.26
C VAL A 104 3.43 5.88 -4.88
N THR A 105 3.88 7.09 -4.54
CA THR A 105 5.16 7.60 -5.03
C THR A 105 6.11 7.97 -3.90
N LEU A 106 7.40 7.75 -4.13
CA LEU A 106 8.49 8.28 -3.31
C LEU A 106 9.34 9.21 -4.16
N ASN A 107 9.41 10.49 -3.79
CA ASN A 107 10.09 11.54 -4.56
C ASN A 107 9.63 11.62 -6.02
N GLY A 108 8.33 11.38 -6.29
CA GLY A 108 7.75 11.40 -7.63
C GLY A 108 7.96 10.14 -8.47
N VAL A 109 8.58 9.09 -7.93
CA VAL A 109 8.72 7.77 -8.56
C VAL A 109 7.71 6.81 -7.98
N THR A 110 6.97 6.07 -8.81
CA THR A 110 6.02 5.05 -8.36
C THR A 110 6.73 3.90 -7.65
N LEU A 111 6.15 3.46 -6.53
CA LEU A 111 6.55 2.26 -5.79
C LEU A 111 5.62 1.07 -6.06
N ASN A 112 4.50 1.29 -6.76
CA ASN A 112 3.62 0.19 -7.14
C ASN A 112 4.39 -0.80 -8.02
N ASP A 113 4.27 -2.07 -7.71
CA ASP A 113 4.70 -3.14 -8.58
C ASP A 113 3.98 -3.04 -9.93
N ALA A 114 4.66 -3.29 -11.03
CA ALA A 114 4.13 -3.03 -12.36
C ALA A 114 3.08 -4.08 -12.80
N GLU A 115 3.16 -5.31 -12.28
CA GLU A 115 2.25 -6.41 -12.63
C GLU A 115 0.99 -6.42 -11.76
N SER A 116 1.14 -6.41 -10.43
CA SER A 116 0.02 -6.37 -9.47
C SER A 116 -0.63 -5.00 -9.36
N GLN A 117 0.12 -3.92 -9.71
CA GLN A 117 -0.27 -2.52 -9.55
C GLN A 117 -0.43 -2.09 -8.08
N GLU A 118 0.06 -2.88 -7.14
CA GLU A 118 -0.05 -2.63 -5.69
C GLU A 118 1.30 -2.34 -5.05
N VAL A 119 1.27 -1.82 -3.83
CA VAL A 119 2.45 -1.71 -2.98
C VAL A 119 2.35 -2.72 -1.85
N PHE A 120 3.33 -3.61 -1.78
CA PHE A 120 3.50 -4.50 -0.64
C PHE A 120 4.29 -3.75 0.44
N TRP A 121 3.56 -3.18 1.41
CA TRP A 121 4.12 -2.31 2.44
C TRP A 121 5.14 -3.02 3.33
N VAL A 122 5.04 -4.33 3.42
CA VAL A 122 5.98 -5.19 4.16
C VAL A 122 7.38 -5.18 3.52
N ASN A 123 7.48 -4.97 2.20
CA ASN A 123 8.74 -4.94 1.46
C ASN A 123 9.55 -3.65 1.72
N ILE A 124 8.93 -2.61 2.28
CA ILE A 124 9.60 -1.35 2.67
C ILE A 124 9.18 -1.00 4.10
N PRO A 125 9.59 -1.81 5.08
CA PRO A 125 9.22 -1.61 6.46
C PRO A 125 9.82 -0.31 7.01
N ALA A 126 9.17 0.25 8.03
CA ALA A 126 9.60 1.50 8.70
C ALA A 126 9.78 2.72 7.77
N LEU A 127 9.18 2.71 6.56
CA LEU A 127 9.25 3.82 5.61
C LEU A 127 8.81 5.14 6.26
N SER A 128 7.82 5.11 7.15
CA SER A 128 7.34 6.29 7.90
C SER A 128 8.42 7.01 8.71
N SER A 129 9.47 6.32 9.14
CA SER A 129 10.61 6.93 9.86
C SER A 129 11.61 7.65 8.92
N MET A 130 11.61 7.29 7.63
CA MET A 130 12.57 7.74 6.63
C MET A 130 12.04 8.89 5.76
N ILE A 131 10.75 9.16 5.80
CA ILE A 131 10.08 10.20 5.02
C ILE A 131 9.86 11.47 5.84
N SER A 132 9.79 12.60 5.15
CA SER A 132 9.55 13.92 5.75
C SER A 132 8.06 14.29 5.76
N SER A 133 7.30 13.77 4.80
CA SER A 133 5.86 14.03 4.70
C SER A 133 5.17 13.06 3.75
N VAL A 134 3.88 12.90 3.97
CA VAL A 134 2.96 12.14 3.11
C VAL A 134 1.82 13.06 2.70
N GLN A 135 1.50 13.11 1.42
CA GLN A 135 0.27 13.72 0.94
C GLN A 135 -0.65 12.63 0.41
N LEU A 136 -1.79 12.44 1.04
CA LEU A 136 -2.87 11.59 0.59
C LEU A 136 -3.86 12.41 -0.24
N GLN A 137 -3.93 12.17 -1.54
CA GLN A 137 -4.96 12.71 -2.45
C GLN A 137 -6.06 11.66 -2.60
N ARG A 138 -7.31 12.07 -2.46
CA ARG A 138 -8.48 11.19 -2.60
C ARG A 138 -9.16 11.45 -3.95
N GLY A 139 -9.67 10.41 -4.60
CA GLY A 139 -10.18 10.44 -5.97
C GLY A 139 -9.07 10.34 -7.01
N LEU A 140 -9.34 10.72 -8.25
CA LEU A 140 -8.36 10.71 -9.33
C LEU A 140 -7.17 11.62 -9.01
N GLY A 141 -5.95 11.06 -8.90
CA GLY A 141 -4.70 11.78 -8.68
C GLY A 141 -4.30 12.67 -9.86
N THR A 142 -3.30 13.54 -9.71
CA THR A 142 -2.77 14.37 -10.83
C THR A 142 -1.99 13.51 -11.84
N SER A 143 -1.89 13.95 -13.10
CA SER A 143 -1.24 13.21 -14.20
C SER A 143 0.21 12.82 -13.93
N ALA A 144 0.92 13.59 -13.12
CA ALA A 144 2.29 13.31 -12.73
C ALA A 144 2.43 12.13 -11.75
N ASN A 145 1.31 11.62 -11.22
CA ASN A 145 1.31 10.47 -10.31
C ASN A 145 1.39 9.11 -11.04
N GLY A 146 1.32 9.07 -12.36
CA GLY A 146 1.41 7.82 -13.12
C GLY A 146 0.09 7.03 -13.17
N ALA A 147 0.20 5.73 -13.45
CA ALA A 147 -0.88 4.83 -13.80
C ALA A 147 -1.89 4.54 -12.69
N GLY A 148 -1.42 4.23 -11.50
CA GLY A 148 -2.24 3.79 -10.37
C GLY A 148 -3.03 4.91 -9.68
N ALA A 149 -2.95 6.18 -10.17
CA ALA A 149 -3.66 7.33 -9.60
C ALA A 149 -5.15 7.30 -9.96
N PHE A 150 -5.82 6.18 -9.78
CA PHE A 150 -7.20 5.95 -10.21
C PHE A 150 -8.22 6.21 -9.08
N GLY A 151 -7.99 5.68 -7.87
CA GLY A 151 -8.89 5.88 -6.72
C GLY A 151 -8.32 6.79 -5.64
N ALA A 152 -6.99 6.82 -5.50
CA ALA A 152 -6.26 7.72 -4.61
C ALA A 152 -4.77 7.79 -5.01
N SER A 153 -4.05 8.76 -4.43
CA SER A 153 -2.59 8.85 -4.56
C SER A 153 -1.94 9.17 -3.22
N ILE A 154 -0.86 8.47 -2.90
CA ILE A 154 -0.02 8.69 -1.72
C ILE A 154 1.34 9.17 -2.20
N ASN A 155 1.65 10.44 -1.96
CA ASN A 155 2.87 11.07 -2.40
C ASN A 155 3.80 11.34 -1.22
N MET A 156 4.88 10.56 -1.16
CA MET A 156 5.88 10.63 -0.09
C MET A 156 7.12 11.40 -0.53
N SER A 157 7.73 12.08 0.43
CA SER A 157 9.04 12.72 0.25
C SER A 157 10.01 12.20 1.28
N THR A 158 11.23 11.93 0.87
CA THR A 158 12.33 11.71 1.83
C THR A 158 12.65 12.99 2.60
N ALA A 159 13.44 12.87 3.66
CA ALA A 159 13.79 14.01 4.50
C ALA A 159 14.39 15.17 3.69
N ALA A 160 13.87 16.36 3.93
CA ALA A 160 14.42 17.59 3.38
C ALA A 160 15.87 17.78 3.87
N VAL A 161 16.64 18.54 3.10
CA VAL A 161 17.99 18.91 3.48
C VAL A 161 17.90 19.86 4.69
N SER A 162 18.56 19.51 5.79
CA SER A 162 18.72 20.40 6.95
C SER A 162 19.95 21.26 6.80
N SER A 163 19.94 22.49 7.33
CA SER A 163 21.16 23.31 7.44
C SER A 163 22.14 22.72 8.44
N ASP A 164 21.63 22.11 9.51
CA ASP A 164 22.45 21.64 10.64
C ASP A 164 22.55 20.10 10.67
N PRO A 165 23.68 19.55 11.13
CA PRO A 165 23.79 18.12 11.36
C PRO A 165 22.83 17.68 12.48
N SER A 166 22.31 16.46 12.36
CA SER A 166 21.38 15.88 13.33
C SER A 166 21.44 14.37 13.35
N GLY A 167 21.06 13.79 14.48
CA GLY A 167 20.91 12.35 14.62
C GLY A 167 19.72 11.99 15.49
N SER A 168 19.21 10.78 15.32
CA SER A 168 18.18 10.20 16.17
C SER A 168 18.35 8.70 16.32
N ALA A 169 17.95 8.19 17.48
CA ALA A 169 17.82 6.77 17.75
C ALA A 169 16.46 6.54 18.42
N GLU A 170 15.70 5.58 17.96
CA GLU A 170 14.41 5.19 18.53
C GLU A 170 14.41 3.68 18.78
N LEU A 171 13.98 3.27 19.99
CA LEU A 171 13.78 1.89 20.37
C LEU A 171 12.35 1.71 20.87
N SER A 172 11.70 0.66 20.38
CA SER A 172 10.32 0.35 20.75
C SER A 172 10.18 -1.12 21.06
N MET A 173 9.37 -1.45 22.07
CA MET A 173 9.05 -2.82 22.45
C MET A 173 7.60 -2.92 22.92
N GLY A 174 6.98 -4.08 22.69
CA GLY A 174 5.58 -4.24 22.99
C GLY A 174 5.08 -5.67 22.96
N SER A 175 3.76 -5.80 22.88
CA SER A 175 3.05 -7.08 22.83
C SER A 175 3.56 -7.97 21.70
N TYR A 176 3.40 -9.27 21.83
CA TYR A 176 3.76 -10.29 20.82
C TYR A 176 5.25 -10.28 20.46
N GLY A 177 6.14 -10.14 21.45
CA GLY A 177 7.57 -10.15 21.22
C GLY A 177 8.08 -9.01 20.33
N THR A 178 7.29 -7.95 20.16
CA THR A 178 7.63 -6.88 19.20
C THR A 178 8.80 -6.04 19.68
N PHE A 179 9.78 -5.85 18.80
CA PHE A 179 10.92 -4.96 18.96
C PHE A 179 11.16 -4.19 17.65
N ILE A 180 11.34 -2.86 17.74
CA ILE A 180 11.68 -2.02 16.59
C ILE A 180 12.80 -1.07 17.02
N GLY A 181 13.92 -1.07 16.29
CA GLY A 181 15.02 -0.13 16.44
C GLY A 181 15.19 0.70 15.17
N THR A 182 15.30 2.01 15.32
CA THR A 182 15.50 2.93 14.19
C THR A 182 16.63 3.92 14.50
N PHE A 183 17.52 4.13 13.55
CA PHE A 183 18.61 5.11 13.61
C PHE A 183 18.56 6.00 12.38
N ALA A 184 18.78 7.30 12.55
CA ALA A 184 18.92 8.22 11.44
C ALA A 184 19.99 9.27 11.76
N ALA A 185 20.72 9.67 10.72
CA ALA A 185 21.75 10.71 10.82
C ALA A 185 21.75 11.59 9.57
N SER A 186 22.04 12.86 9.75
CA SER A 186 22.20 13.86 8.69
C SER A 186 23.47 14.68 8.93
N SER A 187 24.24 14.93 7.88
CA SER A 187 25.39 15.84 7.93
C SER A 187 24.97 17.31 7.97
N GLY A 188 23.73 17.61 7.69
CA GLY A 188 23.32 18.95 7.28
C GLY A 188 23.96 19.35 5.94
N LEU A 189 23.68 20.57 5.46
CA LEU A 189 24.27 21.12 4.25
C LEU A 189 25.69 21.66 4.55
N LEU A 190 26.69 21.02 3.97
CA LEU A 190 28.09 21.44 4.12
C LEU A 190 28.41 22.70 3.29
N LYS A 191 29.44 23.46 3.64
CA LYS A 191 29.87 24.65 2.90
C LYS A 191 30.19 24.38 1.42
N SER A 192 30.55 23.16 1.08
CA SER A 192 30.79 22.69 -0.29
C SER A 192 29.50 22.53 -1.13
N GLY A 193 28.33 22.59 -0.49
CA GLY A 193 27.03 22.25 -1.07
C GLY A 193 26.70 20.76 -1.01
N LEU A 194 27.55 19.93 -0.43
CA LEU A 194 27.29 18.51 -0.22
C LEU A 194 26.44 18.28 1.03
N TYR A 195 25.64 17.19 1.03
CA TYR A 195 24.94 16.70 2.21
C TYR A 195 24.77 15.18 2.13
N PHE A 196 24.70 14.55 3.29
CA PHE A 196 24.55 13.10 3.42
C PHE A 196 23.49 12.81 4.49
N ASN A 197 22.55 11.89 4.18
CA ASN A 197 21.60 11.38 5.14
C ASN A 197 21.65 9.85 5.12
N ALA A 198 21.50 9.23 6.28
CA ALA A 198 21.40 7.79 6.40
C ALA A 198 20.32 7.43 7.43
N ALA A 199 19.59 6.37 7.19
CA ALA A 199 18.64 5.81 8.13
C ALA A 199 18.67 4.28 8.03
N TYR A 200 18.45 3.60 9.16
CA TYR A 200 18.32 2.16 9.26
C TYR A 200 17.24 1.81 10.28
N SER A 201 16.42 0.83 9.97
CA SER A 201 15.42 0.30 10.87
C SER A 201 15.41 -1.22 10.83
N LYS A 202 15.27 -1.83 11.99
CA LYS A 202 15.03 -3.28 12.18
C LYS A 202 13.79 -3.45 13.03
N GLY A 203 12.85 -4.29 12.55
CA GLY A 203 11.63 -4.63 13.27
C GLY A 203 11.47 -6.15 13.36
N MET A 204 11.00 -6.64 14.50
CA MET A 204 10.67 -8.04 14.73
C MET A 204 9.38 -8.13 15.54
N THR A 205 8.55 -9.14 15.27
CA THR A 205 7.35 -9.48 16.03
C THR A 205 7.02 -10.95 15.82
N ASP A 206 6.39 -11.59 16.82
CA ASP A 206 5.79 -12.93 16.64
C ASP A 206 4.40 -12.86 15.99
N GLY A 207 3.78 -11.66 15.96
CA GLY A 207 2.41 -11.45 15.48
C GLY A 207 1.35 -11.96 16.43
N TYR A 208 0.09 -11.56 16.18
CA TYR A 208 -1.05 -12.05 16.97
C TYR A 208 -1.49 -13.44 16.50
N ILE A 209 -1.60 -13.65 15.20
CA ILE A 209 -1.95 -14.94 14.60
C ILE A 209 -0.74 -15.89 14.72
N ARG A 210 -0.97 -17.20 14.86
CA ARG A 210 0.10 -18.20 14.85
C ARG A 210 0.87 -18.12 13.53
N ASN A 211 2.20 -18.22 13.58
CA ASN A 211 3.09 -18.05 12.43
C ASN A 211 2.97 -16.70 11.71
N ALA A 212 2.43 -15.66 12.34
CA ALA A 212 2.38 -14.30 11.79
C ALA A 212 3.62 -13.48 12.15
N PHE A 213 4.75 -14.14 12.34
CA PHE A 213 5.99 -13.43 12.66
C PHE A 213 6.42 -12.54 11.49
N ALA A 214 7.07 -11.44 11.81
CA ALA A 214 7.75 -10.60 10.83
C ALA A 214 9.15 -10.26 11.34
N ASP A 215 10.15 -10.53 10.53
CA ASP A 215 11.53 -10.11 10.69
C ASP A 215 11.86 -9.21 9.49
N VAL A 216 11.90 -7.91 9.71
CA VAL A 216 11.93 -6.91 8.64
C VAL A 216 13.02 -5.87 8.89
N GLN A 217 13.64 -5.39 7.82
CA GLN A 217 14.61 -4.31 7.92
C GLN A 217 14.56 -3.39 6.71
N SER A 218 14.97 -2.16 6.90
CA SER A 218 15.14 -1.20 5.81
C SER A 218 16.30 -0.25 6.08
N ALA A 219 16.93 0.16 5.01
CA ALA A 219 18.01 1.13 5.03
C ALA A 219 17.80 2.18 3.95
N MET A 220 18.16 3.41 4.23
CA MET A 220 18.19 4.51 3.26
C MET A 220 19.49 5.27 3.38
N ALA A 221 20.10 5.57 2.25
CA ALA A 221 21.24 6.47 2.15
C ALA A 221 20.97 7.51 1.08
N VAL A 222 21.24 8.77 1.39
CA VAL A 222 21.13 9.90 0.47
C VAL A 222 22.45 10.64 0.43
N ALA A 223 22.98 10.82 -0.78
CA ALA A 223 24.09 11.73 -1.04
C ALA A 223 23.61 12.81 -2.00
N GLY A 224 23.81 14.06 -1.66
CA GLY A 224 23.36 15.14 -2.50
C GLY A 224 24.35 16.29 -2.59
N TRP A 225 24.20 17.05 -3.67
CA TRP A 225 24.95 18.26 -3.92
C TRP A 225 23.98 19.36 -4.39
N MET A 226 24.09 20.50 -3.73
CA MET A 226 23.27 21.67 -4.01
C MET A 226 24.15 22.89 -4.09
N LYS A 227 24.22 23.48 -5.28
CA LYS A 227 25.02 24.69 -5.50
C LYS A 227 24.35 25.55 -6.56
N ASP A 228 24.32 26.86 -6.31
CA ASP A 228 23.72 27.87 -7.18
C ASP A 228 22.28 27.53 -7.54
N ARG A 229 22.01 27.12 -8.76
CA ARG A 229 20.69 26.77 -9.32
C ARG A 229 20.58 25.27 -9.67
N ASN A 230 21.48 24.46 -9.16
CA ASN A 230 21.52 23.03 -9.44
C ASN A 230 21.38 22.23 -8.14
N SER A 231 20.68 21.11 -8.23
CA SER A 231 20.59 20.08 -7.19
C SER A 231 20.75 18.72 -7.83
N LEU A 232 21.64 17.91 -7.29
CA LEU A 232 21.79 16.50 -7.62
C LEU A 232 21.60 15.69 -6.35
N ARG A 233 20.72 14.68 -6.39
CA ARG A 233 20.46 13.79 -5.25
C ARG A 233 20.54 12.34 -5.74
N LEU A 234 21.34 11.55 -5.07
CA LEU A 234 21.38 10.11 -5.16
C LEU A 234 20.71 9.53 -3.92
N THR A 235 19.70 8.71 -4.09
CA THR A 235 19.00 8.03 -3.01
C THR A 235 19.06 6.53 -3.24
N TRP A 236 19.59 5.79 -2.29
CA TRP A 236 19.46 4.33 -2.21
C TRP A 236 18.52 3.99 -1.07
N LEU A 237 17.53 3.14 -1.36
CA LEU A 237 16.58 2.58 -0.41
C LEU A 237 16.59 1.07 -0.55
N MET A 238 16.66 0.36 0.56
CA MET A 238 16.58 -1.08 0.64
C MET A 238 15.49 -1.46 1.63
N GLY A 239 14.71 -2.47 1.29
CA GLY A 239 13.81 -3.17 2.18
C GLY A 239 14.05 -4.67 2.07
N ASP A 240 14.01 -5.35 3.19
CA ASP A 240 14.19 -6.80 3.30
C ASP A 240 13.20 -7.33 4.34
N GLN A 241 12.50 -8.39 3.99
CA GLN A 241 11.50 -8.99 4.84
C GLN A 241 11.59 -10.53 4.80
N ARG A 242 11.35 -11.13 5.96
CA ARG A 242 11.00 -12.53 6.14
C ARG A 242 9.79 -12.60 7.06
N THR A 243 8.68 -13.10 6.55
CA THR A 243 7.41 -13.16 7.28
C THR A 243 6.81 -14.54 7.21
N GLY A 244 6.07 -14.92 8.24
CA GLY A 244 5.22 -16.10 8.19
C GLY A 244 3.98 -15.86 7.33
N ILE A 245 3.52 -16.88 6.64
CA ILE A 245 2.37 -16.83 5.73
C ILE A 245 1.07 -16.80 6.53
N THR A 246 0.19 -15.81 6.25
CA THR A 246 -1.09 -15.60 6.96
C THR A 246 -2.26 -15.33 6.02
N TRP A 247 -2.05 -15.33 4.70
CA TRP A 247 -3.08 -14.92 3.73
C TRP A 247 -4.27 -15.87 3.59
N ASN A 248 -4.19 -17.11 4.13
CA ASN A 248 -5.31 -18.06 4.10
C ASN A 248 -6.48 -17.64 5.01
N GLY A 249 -6.22 -16.83 6.05
CA GLY A 249 -7.24 -16.54 7.06
C GLY A 249 -7.68 -17.78 7.84
N ILE A 250 -8.77 -17.67 8.60
CA ILE A 250 -9.34 -18.79 9.35
C ILE A 250 -10.84 -18.94 9.07
N SER A 251 -11.36 -20.17 9.15
CA SER A 251 -12.78 -20.43 8.96
C SER A 251 -13.64 -19.79 10.08
N PRO A 252 -14.93 -19.48 9.83
CA PRO A 252 -15.84 -18.96 10.86
C PRO A 252 -15.99 -19.89 12.07
N GLU A 253 -15.84 -21.20 11.89
CA GLU A 253 -15.87 -22.21 12.94
C GLU A 253 -14.60 -22.09 13.79
N GLN A 254 -13.46 -22.06 13.15
CA GLN A 254 -12.16 -21.97 13.82
C GLN A 254 -11.98 -20.63 14.54
N TYR A 255 -12.53 -19.55 14.00
CA TYR A 255 -12.56 -18.23 14.66
C TYR A 255 -13.23 -18.28 16.05
N LYS A 256 -14.20 -19.16 16.28
CA LYS A 256 -14.89 -19.33 17.57
C LYS A 256 -14.08 -20.17 18.55
N ILE A 257 -13.24 -21.09 18.02
CA ILE A 257 -12.44 -22.04 18.84
C ILE A 257 -11.10 -21.41 19.23
N ASP A 258 -10.31 -20.99 18.22
CA ASP A 258 -8.99 -20.36 18.40
C ASP A 258 -8.78 -19.25 17.36
N ARG A 259 -8.92 -18.02 17.79
CA ARG A 259 -8.72 -16.83 16.95
C ARG A 259 -7.27 -16.65 16.45
N ARG A 260 -6.32 -17.34 17.02
CA ARG A 260 -4.91 -17.31 16.66
C ARG A 260 -4.50 -18.43 15.71
N TYR A 261 -5.41 -19.34 15.40
CA TYR A 261 -5.14 -20.43 14.51
C TYR A 261 -4.72 -19.93 13.11
N ASN A 262 -3.80 -20.66 12.48
CA ASN A 262 -3.36 -20.44 11.12
C ASN A 262 -3.14 -21.80 10.47
N PRO A 263 -3.82 -22.13 9.37
CA PRO A 263 -3.67 -23.42 8.69
C PRO A 263 -2.40 -23.52 7.83
N ALA A 264 -1.69 -22.40 7.59
CA ALA A 264 -0.50 -22.41 6.74
C ALA A 264 0.58 -23.36 7.27
N GLY A 265 1.07 -24.23 6.40
CA GLY A 265 2.09 -25.23 6.71
C GLY A 265 1.62 -26.39 7.60
N GLU A 266 0.30 -26.52 7.87
CA GLU A 266 -0.23 -27.64 8.66
C GLU A 266 -0.20 -28.95 7.85
N TYR A 267 0.27 -30.03 8.48
CA TYR A 267 0.24 -31.38 7.93
C TYR A 267 0.06 -32.42 9.04
N THR A 268 -0.29 -33.63 8.67
CA THR A 268 -0.42 -34.76 9.59
C THR A 268 0.75 -35.71 9.38
N ASP A 269 1.53 -35.95 10.44
CA ASP A 269 2.66 -36.88 10.37
C ASP A 269 2.19 -38.37 10.28
N GLN A 270 3.11 -39.26 9.99
CA GLN A 270 2.86 -40.72 9.87
C GLN A 270 2.24 -41.34 11.13
N TYR A 271 2.25 -40.65 12.27
CA TYR A 271 1.68 -41.12 13.53
C TYR A 271 0.31 -40.51 13.81
N GLY A 272 -0.24 -39.71 12.86
CA GLY A 272 -1.51 -39.01 13.01
C GLY A 272 -1.45 -37.72 13.85
N ASN A 273 -0.25 -37.18 14.12
CA ASN A 273 -0.13 -35.92 14.85
C ASN A 273 -0.11 -34.73 13.89
N VAL A 274 -0.83 -33.67 14.26
CA VAL A 274 -0.78 -32.38 13.55
C VAL A 274 0.60 -31.75 13.78
N ARG A 275 1.24 -31.34 12.70
CA ARG A 275 2.53 -30.67 12.62
C ARG A 275 2.42 -29.42 11.80
N TYR A 276 3.42 -28.57 11.90
CA TYR A 276 3.53 -27.33 11.11
C TYR A 276 4.92 -27.28 10.50
N TYR A 277 4.98 -26.89 9.24
CA TYR A 277 6.25 -26.69 8.55
C TYR A 277 6.91 -25.39 9.06
N ASP A 278 8.15 -25.50 9.54
CA ASP A 278 8.83 -24.39 10.23
C ASP A 278 9.22 -23.24 9.27
N ASN A 279 9.33 -23.51 7.97
CA ASN A 279 9.72 -22.50 6.97
C ASN A 279 8.57 -22.10 6.05
N GLU A 280 7.35 -22.15 6.52
CA GLU A 280 6.17 -21.59 5.85
C GLU A 280 6.27 -20.06 5.86
N THR A 281 7.04 -19.53 4.89
CA THR A 281 7.48 -18.12 4.91
C THR A 281 7.43 -17.46 3.55
N ASP A 282 7.25 -16.14 3.57
CA ASP A 282 7.52 -15.24 2.45
C ASP A 282 8.77 -14.41 2.74
N ASN A 283 9.65 -14.33 1.75
CA ASN A 283 10.93 -13.64 1.81
C ASN A 283 11.08 -12.74 0.60
N TYR A 284 11.38 -11.46 0.80
CA TYR A 284 11.58 -10.54 -0.31
C TYR A 284 12.58 -9.44 0.05
N THR A 285 13.54 -9.23 -0.85
CA THR A 285 14.51 -8.13 -0.76
C THR A 285 14.32 -7.19 -1.94
N GLN A 286 14.28 -5.90 -1.68
CA GLN A 286 14.09 -4.88 -2.70
C GLN A 286 15.11 -3.74 -2.55
N HIS A 287 15.72 -3.35 -3.65
CA HIS A 287 16.64 -2.21 -3.74
C HIS A 287 16.09 -1.17 -4.72
N HIS A 288 16.09 0.08 -4.32
CA HIS A 288 15.78 1.22 -5.19
C HIS A 288 17.00 2.15 -5.27
N LEU A 289 17.39 2.52 -6.46
CA LEU A 289 18.41 3.53 -6.72
C LEU A 289 17.79 4.67 -7.52
N GLN A 290 17.68 5.86 -6.91
CA GLN A 290 17.13 7.05 -7.56
C GLN A 290 18.21 8.08 -7.78
N VAL A 291 18.27 8.65 -8.96
CA VAL A 291 19.10 9.81 -9.30
C VAL A 291 18.19 10.96 -9.70
N ASN A 292 18.12 12.00 -8.88
CA ASN A 292 17.34 13.19 -9.17
C ASN A 292 18.28 14.34 -9.51
N TYR A 293 18.06 15.01 -10.65
CA TYR A 293 18.74 16.23 -11.01
C TYR A 293 17.71 17.33 -11.27
N THR A 294 17.91 18.49 -10.65
CA THR A 294 17.08 19.66 -10.83
C THR A 294 17.94 20.87 -11.18
N ARG A 295 17.50 21.63 -12.18
CA ARG A 295 18.12 22.91 -12.57
C ARG A 295 17.08 24.01 -12.70
N SER A 296 17.28 25.09 -11.96
CA SER A 296 16.53 26.34 -12.13
C SER A 296 17.25 27.21 -13.15
N PHE A 297 16.72 27.32 -14.38
CA PHE A 297 17.30 28.20 -15.40
C PHE A 297 17.10 29.68 -15.01
N THR A 298 15.92 29.99 -14.52
CA THR A 298 15.55 31.29 -13.98
C THR A 298 14.77 31.10 -12.69
N ASP A 299 14.35 32.19 -12.04
CA ASP A 299 13.45 32.11 -10.89
C ASP A 299 12.05 31.57 -11.24
N LYS A 300 11.71 31.58 -12.52
CA LYS A 300 10.40 31.14 -13.05
C LYS A 300 10.45 29.82 -13.78
N LEU A 301 11.61 29.37 -14.27
CA LEU A 301 11.75 28.18 -15.12
C LEU A 301 12.72 27.20 -14.48
N ALA A 302 12.24 25.99 -14.24
CA ALA A 302 13.03 24.87 -13.73
C ALA A 302 12.79 23.60 -14.56
N TRP A 303 13.80 22.76 -14.63
CA TRP A 303 13.75 21.42 -15.18
C TRP A 303 14.16 20.41 -14.12
N SER A 304 13.44 19.32 -14.03
CA SER A 304 13.75 18.21 -13.15
C SER A 304 13.77 16.90 -13.94
N THR A 305 14.67 16.01 -13.61
CA THR A 305 14.70 14.66 -14.16
C THR A 305 15.05 13.66 -13.06
N THR A 306 14.40 12.51 -13.07
CA THR A 306 14.59 11.43 -12.13
C THR A 306 14.75 10.13 -12.89
N PHE A 307 15.85 9.45 -12.67
CA PHE A 307 16.02 8.05 -13.06
C PHE A 307 15.90 7.18 -11.83
N ASN A 308 15.17 6.06 -11.93
CA ASN A 308 15.07 5.07 -10.88
C ASN A 308 15.31 3.68 -11.47
N TYR A 309 16.06 2.88 -10.73
CA TYR A 309 16.21 1.45 -10.93
C TYR A 309 15.79 0.71 -9.67
N THR A 310 14.91 -0.26 -9.80
CA THR A 310 14.50 -1.16 -8.73
C THR A 310 14.86 -2.58 -9.09
N ARG A 311 15.52 -3.27 -8.19
CA ARG A 311 15.74 -4.71 -8.24
C ARG A 311 14.99 -5.36 -7.09
N GLY A 312 14.16 -6.35 -7.41
CA GLY A 312 13.46 -7.18 -6.44
C GLY A 312 13.82 -8.65 -6.63
N ASP A 313 14.01 -9.36 -5.51
CA ASP A 313 14.26 -10.79 -5.45
C ASP A 313 13.55 -11.37 -4.24
N GLY A 314 12.75 -12.41 -4.44
CA GLY A 314 12.07 -13.03 -3.33
C GLY A 314 11.42 -14.35 -3.67
N PHE A 315 10.93 -15.02 -2.65
CA PHE A 315 10.20 -16.26 -2.78
C PHE A 315 9.33 -16.49 -1.54
N TYR A 316 8.26 -17.23 -1.73
CA TYR A 316 7.56 -17.88 -0.64
C TYR A 316 7.75 -19.39 -0.74
N GLU A 317 7.75 -20.04 0.42
CA GLU A 317 7.98 -21.46 0.58
C GLU A 317 6.84 -22.09 1.36
N ASN A 318 6.25 -23.13 0.78
CA ASN A 318 5.06 -23.79 1.32
C ASN A 318 5.25 -25.29 1.43
N TYR A 319 4.66 -25.86 2.48
CA TYR A 319 4.39 -27.29 2.57
C TYR A 319 3.00 -27.56 1.99
N ARG A 320 2.93 -28.45 1.00
CA ARG A 320 1.68 -28.84 0.31
C ARG A 320 1.46 -30.34 0.48
N ALA A 321 0.53 -30.70 1.38
CA ALA A 321 0.20 -32.09 1.66
C ALA A 321 -0.68 -32.70 0.58
N GLY A 322 -0.48 -34.00 0.27
CA GLY A 322 -1.36 -34.81 -0.55
C GLY A 322 -1.53 -34.35 -2.00
N GLN A 323 -0.53 -33.70 -2.58
CA GLN A 323 -0.61 -33.16 -3.94
C GLN A 323 -0.25 -34.20 -5.00
N TYR A 324 -0.91 -34.13 -6.16
CA TYR A 324 -0.54 -34.94 -7.32
C TYR A 324 0.84 -34.55 -7.84
N PHE A 325 1.64 -35.56 -8.24
CA PHE A 325 2.94 -35.32 -8.89
C PHE A 325 2.80 -34.51 -10.18
N SER A 326 1.71 -34.71 -10.92
CA SER A 326 1.41 -33.98 -12.16
C SER A 326 1.22 -32.48 -11.94
N THR A 327 0.76 -32.04 -10.78
CA THR A 327 0.65 -30.61 -10.42
C THR A 327 2.01 -29.90 -10.54
N PHE A 328 3.09 -30.60 -10.23
CA PHE A 328 4.45 -30.07 -10.30
C PHE A 328 5.22 -30.52 -11.55
N MET A 329 4.52 -30.98 -12.59
CA MET A 329 5.11 -31.51 -13.84
C MET A 329 6.06 -32.69 -13.62
N MET A 330 5.92 -33.39 -12.49
CA MET A 330 6.72 -34.54 -12.12
C MET A 330 5.99 -35.85 -12.47
N GLN A 331 6.76 -36.90 -12.70
CA GLN A 331 6.21 -38.24 -12.87
C GLN A 331 6.21 -38.98 -11.52
N SER A 332 5.11 -39.64 -11.21
CA SER A 332 5.04 -40.54 -10.06
C SER A 332 6.06 -41.65 -10.23
N PRO A 333 6.83 -42.04 -9.16
CA PRO A 333 7.78 -43.12 -9.23
C PRO A 333 7.15 -44.51 -9.42
N ALA A 334 5.87 -44.67 -9.05
CA ALA A 334 5.08 -45.87 -9.26
C ALA A 334 3.56 -45.57 -9.17
N PRO A 335 2.70 -46.38 -9.81
CA PRO A 335 1.26 -46.13 -9.86
C PRO A 335 0.57 -46.01 -8.49
N GLU A 336 1.15 -46.60 -7.45
CA GLU A 336 0.61 -46.53 -6.08
C GLU A 336 0.90 -45.21 -5.37
N TYR A 337 1.74 -44.34 -5.94
CA TYR A 337 2.12 -43.04 -5.40
C TYR A 337 1.63 -41.89 -6.30
N GLU A 338 0.32 -41.81 -6.58
CA GLU A 338 -0.23 -40.73 -7.39
C GLU A 338 -0.08 -39.35 -6.72
N THR A 339 -0.11 -39.31 -5.39
CA THR A 339 0.03 -38.13 -4.58
C THR A 339 1.18 -38.27 -3.59
N GLY A 340 1.68 -37.15 -3.09
CA GLY A 340 2.66 -37.08 -2.03
C GLY A 340 2.65 -35.70 -1.37
N ASP A 341 3.48 -35.53 -0.36
CA ASP A 341 3.68 -34.25 0.30
C ASP A 341 4.88 -33.55 -0.31
N PHE A 342 4.74 -32.28 -0.61
CA PHE A 342 5.76 -31.48 -1.28
C PHE A 342 6.16 -30.25 -0.46
N ILE A 343 7.43 -29.88 -0.53
CA ILE A 343 7.90 -28.55 -0.20
C ILE A 343 8.21 -27.84 -1.51
N VAL A 344 7.53 -26.72 -1.75
CA VAL A 344 7.67 -25.95 -2.99
C VAL A 344 8.09 -24.52 -2.69
N ARG A 345 8.78 -23.92 -3.66
CA ARG A 345 9.18 -22.52 -3.61
C ARG A 345 8.72 -21.84 -4.88
N GLU A 346 7.99 -20.73 -4.71
CA GLU A 346 7.58 -19.88 -5.81
C GLU A 346 8.33 -18.55 -5.67
N ALA A 347 9.12 -18.19 -6.67
CA ALA A 347 10.04 -17.07 -6.63
C ALA A 347 9.72 -16.03 -7.69
N LEU A 348 10.07 -14.80 -7.39
CA LEU A 348 10.01 -13.65 -8.28
C LEU A 348 11.38 -12.96 -8.31
N ALA A 349 11.88 -12.69 -9.52
CA ALA A 349 13.07 -11.88 -9.74
C ALA A 349 12.74 -10.80 -10.75
N ASN A 350 12.83 -9.52 -10.38
CA ASN A 350 12.37 -8.45 -11.23
C ASN A 350 13.29 -7.23 -11.28
N ASP A 351 13.34 -6.62 -12.45
CA ASP A 351 14.03 -5.36 -12.73
C ASP A 351 13.02 -4.30 -13.20
N TYR A 352 13.04 -3.11 -12.58
CA TYR A 352 12.14 -2.02 -12.94
C TYR A 352 12.87 -0.71 -13.11
N PHE A 353 12.76 -0.13 -14.30
CA PHE A 353 13.37 1.12 -14.69
C PHE A 353 12.30 2.19 -14.87
N VAL A 354 12.54 3.39 -14.33
CA VAL A 354 11.65 4.56 -14.49
C VAL A 354 12.51 5.79 -14.83
N LEU A 355 12.09 6.52 -15.86
CA LEU A 355 12.64 7.84 -16.22
C LEU A 355 11.51 8.86 -16.23
N ASN A 356 11.54 9.81 -15.30
CA ASN A 356 10.65 10.97 -15.27
C ASN A 356 11.43 12.23 -15.65
N SER A 357 10.84 13.09 -16.47
CA SER A 357 11.42 14.39 -16.77
C SER A 357 10.31 15.42 -16.94
N ASP A 358 10.42 16.55 -16.27
CA ASP A 358 9.44 17.63 -16.32
C ASP A 358 10.09 19.01 -16.38
N VAL A 359 9.38 19.92 -17.02
CA VAL A 359 9.71 21.35 -17.07
C VAL A 359 8.58 22.11 -16.39
N ARG A 360 8.94 22.96 -15.46
CA ARG A 360 8.01 23.79 -14.69
C ARG A 360 8.28 25.27 -14.93
N TYR A 361 7.22 25.99 -15.28
CA TYR A 361 7.20 27.46 -15.36
C TYR A 361 6.25 28.02 -14.29
N VAL A 362 6.72 29.00 -13.51
CA VAL A 362 5.92 29.66 -12.47
C VAL A 362 6.04 31.16 -12.62
N SER A 363 4.91 31.84 -12.77
CA SER A 363 4.81 33.29 -12.68
C SER A 363 3.72 33.68 -11.69
N ASP A 364 3.46 34.95 -11.50
CA ASP A 364 2.47 35.46 -10.53
C ASP A 364 1.05 34.91 -10.80
N ARG A 365 0.70 34.66 -12.08
CA ARG A 365 -0.64 34.25 -12.49
C ARG A 365 -0.70 32.89 -13.18
N LEU A 366 0.45 32.31 -13.55
CA LEU A 366 0.49 31.06 -14.33
C LEU A 366 1.51 30.11 -13.73
N ARG A 367 1.07 28.90 -13.43
CA ARG A 367 1.92 27.72 -13.20
C ARG A 367 1.68 26.73 -14.32
N LEU A 368 2.71 26.36 -15.05
CA LEU A 368 2.64 25.38 -16.12
C LEU A 368 3.68 24.30 -15.86
N THR A 369 3.27 23.05 -15.95
CA THR A 369 4.16 21.89 -15.84
C THR A 369 3.88 20.96 -17.00
N GLY A 370 4.91 20.58 -17.75
CA GLY A 370 4.82 19.56 -18.78
C GLY A 370 5.90 18.52 -18.56
N GLY A 371 5.58 17.26 -18.75
CA GLY A 371 6.52 16.19 -18.47
C GLY A 371 6.23 14.89 -19.21
N ILE A 372 7.20 14.00 -19.14
CA ILE A 372 7.15 12.64 -19.63
C ILE A 372 7.56 11.67 -18.52
N SER A 373 7.00 10.48 -18.57
CA SER A 373 7.41 9.34 -17.73
C SER A 373 7.51 8.10 -18.62
N LEU A 374 8.62 7.41 -18.56
CA LEU A 374 8.87 6.16 -19.27
C LEU A 374 9.22 5.10 -18.25
N SER A 375 8.65 3.91 -18.38
CA SER A 375 9.02 2.79 -17.50
C SER A 375 9.09 1.47 -18.25
N ARG A 376 9.93 0.56 -17.74
CA ARG A 376 10.06 -0.82 -18.19
C ARG A 376 10.29 -1.75 -17.02
N TYR A 377 9.42 -2.71 -16.90
CA TYR A 377 9.46 -3.80 -15.92
C TYR A 377 9.74 -5.11 -16.67
N ASP A 378 10.56 -5.96 -16.06
CA ASP A 378 10.91 -7.30 -16.53
C ASP A 378 10.97 -8.22 -15.33
N GLY A 379 10.05 -9.19 -15.24
CA GLY A 379 9.90 -10.06 -14.06
C GLY A 379 9.81 -11.53 -14.45
N ASP A 380 10.67 -12.35 -13.82
CA ASP A 380 10.68 -13.81 -13.96
C ASP A 380 9.95 -14.44 -12.77
N HIS A 381 8.97 -15.29 -13.05
CA HIS A 381 8.25 -16.10 -12.08
C HIS A 381 8.73 -17.55 -12.18
N ILE A 382 9.16 -18.11 -11.07
CA ILE A 382 9.90 -19.39 -11.03
C ILE A 382 9.27 -20.29 -9.96
N GLY A 383 8.80 -21.47 -10.36
CA GLY A 383 8.38 -22.52 -9.43
C GLY A 383 9.43 -23.60 -9.30
N LYS A 384 9.74 -24.04 -8.07
CA LYS A 384 10.67 -25.13 -7.76
C LYS A 384 10.07 -26.07 -6.74
N VAL A 385 10.24 -27.37 -6.97
CA VAL A 385 10.07 -28.39 -5.94
C VAL A 385 11.38 -28.51 -5.18
N LEU A 386 11.33 -28.46 -3.86
CA LEU A 386 12.50 -28.58 -3.00
C LEU A 386 12.60 -29.96 -2.35
N TRP A 387 11.46 -30.62 -2.13
CA TRP A 387 11.39 -31.92 -1.49
C TRP A 387 10.04 -32.60 -1.75
N ASN A 388 10.01 -33.91 -1.68
CA ASN A 388 8.82 -34.75 -1.71
C ASN A 388 9.05 -35.98 -0.80
N ASP A 389 8.03 -36.37 -0.05
CA ASP A 389 8.10 -37.46 0.93
C ASP A 389 8.37 -38.84 0.33
N VAL A 390 7.87 -39.08 -0.90
CA VAL A 390 8.05 -40.36 -1.62
C VAL A 390 9.46 -40.48 -2.24
N LEU A 391 9.95 -39.40 -2.86
CA LEU A 391 11.25 -39.38 -3.53
C LEU A 391 12.44 -39.19 -2.54
N GLY A 392 12.15 -38.52 -1.40
CA GLY A 392 13.13 -38.27 -0.34
C GLY A 392 14.32 -37.41 -0.73
N ASP A 393 15.31 -37.29 0.16
CA ASP A 393 16.45 -36.39 0.02
C ASP A 393 17.47 -36.81 -1.07
N GLY A 394 17.34 -38.00 -1.64
CA GLY A 394 18.24 -38.50 -2.67
C GLY A 394 17.91 -38.08 -4.10
N TYR A 395 16.77 -37.44 -4.30
CA TYR A 395 16.34 -36.98 -5.61
C TYR A 395 16.97 -35.63 -5.95
N ASP A 396 17.33 -35.41 -7.22
CA ASP A 396 17.88 -34.12 -7.68
C ASP A 396 16.76 -33.16 -8.04
N TYR A 397 16.25 -32.42 -7.04
CA TYR A 397 15.25 -31.39 -7.22
C TYR A 397 15.81 -30.10 -7.85
N ALA A 398 17.13 -29.96 -7.96
CA ALA A 398 17.76 -28.73 -8.42
C ALA A 398 17.81 -28.61 -9.94
N SER A 399 17.61 -29.72 -10.67
CA SER A 399 17.83 -29.80 -12.12
C SER A 399 16.78 -29.06 -12.94
N ASP A 400 15.53 -28.96 -12.45
CA ASP A 400 14.44 -28.42 -13.24
C ASP A 400 13.56 -27.45 -12.43
N ASN A 401 13.12 -26.37 -13.08
CA ASN A 401 12.04 -25.55 -12.57
C ASN A 401 10.71 -26.23 -12.89
N TRP A 402 9.79 -26.27 -11.96
CA TRP A 402 8.42 -26.69 -12.19
C TRP A 402 7.74 -25.79 -13.24
N TYR A 403 7.92 -24.46 -13.11
CA TYR A 403 7.59 -23.49 -14.15
C TYR A 403 8.59 -22.34 -14.22
N LEU A 404 8.63 -21.68 -15.38
CA LEU A 404 9.37 -20.44 -15.59
C LEU A 404 8.63 -19.59 -16.62
N ASN A 405 8.08 -18.49 -16.19
CA ASN A 405 7.47 -17.53 -17.11
C ASN A 405 7.95 -16.11 -16.82
N ASN A 406 7.74 -15.25 -17.80
CA ASN A 406 8.19 -13.87 -17.77
C ASN A 406 7.03 -12.91 -18.03
N GLY A 407 6.99 -11.82 -17.27
CA GLY A 407 6.13 -10.68 -17.48
C GLY A 407 6.95 -9.44 -17.85
N LEU A 408 6.71 -8.91 -19.05
CA LEU A 408 7.35 -7.70 -19.55
C LEU A 408 6.30 -6.61 -19.74
N LYS A 409 6.44 -5.49 -18.98
CA LYS A 409 5.53 -4.35 -19.08
C LYS A 409 6.31 -3.08 -19.37
N SER A 410 5.86 -2.31 -20.35
CA SER A 410 6.43 -0.99 -20.67
C SER A 410 5.34 0.06 -20.68
N GLU A 411 5.65 1.26 -20.21
CA GLU A 411 4.72 2.38 -20.21
C GLU A 411 5.39 3.66 -20.71
N ALA A 412 4.61 4.48 -21.43
CA ALA A 412 4.97 5.83 -21.80
C ALA A 412 3.83 6.78 -21.46
N ASN A 413 4.13 7.82 -20.72
CA ASN A 413 3.19 8.84 -20.28
C ASN A 413 3.71 10.23 -20.64
N ALA A 414 2.86 11.07 -21.19
CA ALA A 414 3.12 12.49 -21.43
C ALA A 414 1.97 13.30 -20.86
N PHE A 415 2.30 14.41 -20.20
CA PHE A 415 1.29 15.26 -19.59
C PHE A 415 1.61 16.75 -19.68
N VAL A 416 0.56 17.55 -19.63
CA VAL A 416 0.66 19.01 -19.44
C VAL A 416 -0.40 19.45 -18.43
N ARG A 417 0.04 20.19 -17.42
CA ARG A 417 -0.80 20.74 -16.35
C ARG A 417 -0.62 22.23 -16.23
N GLY A 418 -1.73 22.97 -16.18
CA GLY A 418 -1.75 24.42 -16.02
C GLY A 418 -2.65 24.86 -14.88
N GLU A 419 -2.20 25.85 -14.10
CA GLU A 419 -2.98 26.60 -13.13
C GLU A 419 -2.89 28.08 -13.49
N VAL A 420 -4.04 28.72 -13.70
CA VAL A 420 -4.13 30.13 -14.12
C VAL A 420 -4.97 30.89 -13.11
N GLN A 421 -4.40 31.94 -12.52
CA GLN A 421 -5.18 32.91 -11.73
C GLN A 421 -5.92 33.84 -12.68
N CYS A 422 -7.22 33.55 -12.90
CA CYS A 422 -8.08 34.30 -13.82
C CYS A 422 -8.39 35.72 -13.32
N CYS A 423 -8.66 35.84 -12.03
CA CYS A 423 -8.86 37.10 -11.32
C CYS A 423 -8.50 36.89 -9.83
N GLU A 424 -8.69 37.92 -9.01
CA GLU A 424 -8.43 37.83 -7.58
C GLU A 424 -9.26 36.71 -6.95
N GLY A 425 -8.58 35.77 -6.31
CA GLY A 425 -9.16 34.60 -5.65
C GLY A 425 -9.62 33.48 -6.57
N LEU A 426 -9.74 33.64 -7.89
CA LEU A 426 -10.20 32.59 -8.81
C LEU A 426 -9.02 31.97 -9.59
N THR A 427 -8.81 30.69 -9.40
CA THR A 427 -7.83 29.88 -10.14
C THR A 427 -8.53 28.84 -10.99
N ALA A 428 -8.21 28.77 -12.27
CA ALA A 428 -8.59 27.69 -13.16
C ALA A 428 -7.44 26.68 -13.27
N PHE A 429 -7.81 25.41 -13.35
CA PHE A 429 -6.90 24.27 -13.45
C PHE A 429 -7.27 23.39 -14.64
N ALA A 430 -6.27 22.95 -15.39
CA ALA A 430 -6.41 21.93 -16.41
C ALA A 430 -5.20 20.98 -16.38
N ASP A 431 -5.44 19.69 -16.60
CA ASP A 431 -4.42 18.66 -16.61
C ASP A 431 -4.79 17.61 -17.68
N LEU A 432 -3.92 17.41 -18.65
CA LEU A 432 -4.12 16.52 -19.76
C LEU A 432 -3.02 15.48 -19.78
N GLN A 433 -3.39 14.20 -19.83
CA GLN A 433 -2.45 13.08 -19.87
C GLN A 433 -2.77 12.18 -21.07
N PHE A 434 -1.72 11.76 -21.75
CA PHE A 434 -1.75 10.66 -22.70
C PHE A 434 -0.82 9.55 -22.19
N ARG A 435 -1.33 8.30 -22.14
CA ARG A 435 -0.60 7.15 -21.59
C ARG A 435 -0.75 5.95 -22.52
N GLY A 436 0.38 5.31 -22.89
CA GLY A 436 0.46 4.04 -23.60
C GLY A 436 1.03 2.96 -22.68
N VAL A 437 0.46 1.75 -22.73
CA VAL A 437 0.88 0.59 -21.95
C VAL A 437 1.01 -0.61 -22.89
N TRP A 438 2.09 -1.37 -22.73
CA TRP A 438 2.37 -2.59 -23.49
C TRP A 438 2.71 -3.70 -22.50
N LEU A 439 1.99 -4.81 -22.57
CA LEU A 439 2.18 -6.00 -21.76
C LEU A 439 2.49 -7.20 -22.66
N ASN A 440 3.46 -8.00 -22.24
CA ASN A 440 3.77 -9.28 -22.86
C ASN A 440 4.03 -10.30 -21.74
N MET A 441 3.27 -11.37 -21.73
CA MET A 441 3.44 -12.52 -20.84
C MET A 441 3.85 -13.71 -21.67
N SER A 442 4.81 -14.51 -21.21
CA SER A 442 5.32 -15.66 -21.96
C SER A 442 5.91 -16.73 -21.05
N GLY A 443 5.79 -17.98 -21.46
CA GLY A 443 6.30 -19.15 -20.73
C GLY A 443 5.22 -19.93 -20.01
N PRO A 444 5.56 -21.12 -19.49
CA PRO A 444 4.64 -21.96 -18.74
C PRO A 444 4.40 -21.43 -17.31
N GLU A 445 3.16 -21.52 -16.88
CA GLU A 445 2.73 -21.38 -15.49
C GLU A 445 2.62 -22.77 -14.84
N ASN A 446 2.20 -22.85 -13.57
CA ASN A 446 1.83 -24.09 -12.94
C ASN A 446 0.86 -24.88 -13.85
N ASP A 447 0.80 -26.20 -13.73
CA ASP A 447 0.05 -27.12 -14.61
C ASP A 447 0.49 -27.12 -16.09
N GLY A 448 1.65 -26.49 -16.41
CA GLY A 448 2.19 -26.45 -17.77
C GLY A 448 1.42 -25.55 -18.76
N ILE A 449 0.51 -24.73 -18.27
CA ILE A 449 -0.30 -23.81 -19.08
C ILE A 449 0.56 -22.67 -19.59
N LEU A 450 0.51 -22.41 -20.90
CA LEU A 450 1.30 -21.35 -21.51
C LEU A 450 0.60 -19.99 -21.41
N LEU A 451 1.26 -19.02 -20.78
CA LEU A 451 0.78 -17.65 -20.60
C LEU A 451 0.99 -16.75 -21.84
N ASN A 452 1.17 -17.28 -23.03
CA ASN A 452 1.49 -16.49 -24.22
C ASN A 452 0.41 -15.45 -24.54
N HIS A 453 0.49 -14.27 -23.92
CA HIS A 453 -0.48 -13.20 -24.03
C HIS A 453 0.19 -11.84 -24.27
N LYS A 454 -0.39 -11.03 -25.16
CA LYS A 454 0.11 -9.68 -25.46
C LYS A 454 -1.05 -8.73 -25.57
N ASP A 455 -0.94 -7.61 -24.86
CA ASP A 455 -1.89 -6.52 -24.91
C ASP A 455 -1.20 -5.16 -25.04
N ASN A 456 -1.94 -4.19 -25.57
CA ASN A 456 -1.56 -2.79 -25.56
C ASN A 456 -2.78 -1.90 -25.39
N TRP A 457 -2.63 -0.85 -24.59
CA TRP A 457 -3.70 0.10 -24.33
C TRP A 457 -3.20 1.53 -24.49
N GLN A 458 -4.10 2.42 -24.90
CA GLN A 458 -3.82 3.84 -25.02
C GLN A 458 -4.94 4.63 -24.35
N PHE A 459 -4.58 5.55 -23.47
CA PHE A 459 -5.50 6.27 -22.64
C PHE A 459 -5.30 7.76 -22.76
N PHE A 460 -6.42 8.49 -22.79
CA PHE A 460 -6.46 9.94 -22.65
C PHE A 460 -7.22 10.29 -21.37
N ASN A 461 -6.56 10.97 -20.43
CA ASN A 461 -7.07 11.26 -19.11
C ASN A 461 -7.09 12.77 -18.86
N PRO A 462 -8.17 13.47 -19.25
CA PRO A 462 -8.34 14.91 -19.03
C PRO A 462 -8.87 15.17 -17.62
N ARG A 463 -8.45 16.32 -17.06
CA ARG A 463 -8.98 16.87 -15.83
C ARG A 463 -9.09 18.38 -15.95
N ALA A 464 -10.15 18.96 -15.33
CA ALA A 464 -10.32 20.39 -15.21
C ALA A 464 -10.96 20.74 -13.87
N GLY A 465 -10.74 21.95 -13.40
CA GLY A 465 -11.37 22.42 -12.17
C GLY A 465 -11.20 23.93 -11.96
N LEU A 466 -11.95 24.42 -11.00
CA LEU A 466 -11.95 25.80 -10.55
C LEU A 466 -11.79 25.84 -9.03
N SER A 467 -11.03 26.78 -8.54
CA SER A 467 -10.87 27.07 -7.12
C SER A 467 -11.12 28.56 -6.88
N TYR A 468 -12.04 28.90 -5.97
CA TYR A 468 -12.34 30.26 -5.63
C TYR A 468 -12.14 30.51 -4.15
N ARG A 469 -11.25 31.44 -3.84
CA ARG A 469 -10.90 31.89 -2.49
C ARG A 469 -11.43 33.32 -2.33
N TRP A 470 -12.57 33.48 -1.65
CA TRP A 470 -13.18 34.81 -1.43
C TRP A 470 -12.68 35.51 -0.16
N SER A 471 -11.96 34.78 0.69
CA SER A 471 -11.26 35.34 1.85
C SER A 471 -9.98 34.55 2.11
N PRO A 472 -9.02 35.05 2.90
CA PRO A 472 -7.84 34.32 3.28
C PRO A 472 -8.14 32.96 3.92
N ASN A 473 -9.29 32.84 4.56
CA ASN A 473 -9.67 31.67 5.37
C ASN A 473 -10.64 30.73 4.65
N SER A 474 -11.25 31.10 3.50
CA SER A 474 -12.35 30.36 2.91
C SER A 474 -12.11 30.12 1.42
N ARG A 475 -12.23 28.83 1.02
CA ARG A 475 -12.09 28.37 -0.35
C ARG A 475 -13.20 27.39 -0.71
N VAL A 476 -13.74 27.51 -1.92
CA VAL A 476 -14.54 26.46 -2.57
C VAL A 476 -13.81 26.03 -3.83
N TYR A 477 -13.96 24.77 -4.19
CA TYR A 477 -13.44 24.24 -5.44
C TYR A 477 -14.41 23.24 -6.06
N ALA A 478 -14.32 23.10 -7.37
CA ALA A 478 -14.98 22.04 -8.11
C ALA A 478 -14.02 21.48 -9.16
N SER A 479 -14.06 20.19 -9.38
CA SER A 479 -13.27 19.52 -10.41
C SER A 479 -14.02 18.37 -11.06
N ALA A 480 -13.66 18.09 -12.31
CA ALA A 480 -14.06 16.88 -13.03
C ALA A 480 -12.84 16.25 -13.68
N ALA A 481 -12.74 14.95 -13.61
CA ALA A 481 -11.61 14.19 -14.11
C ALA A 481 -12.08 12.88 -14.73
N MET A 482 -11.35 12.39 -15.75
CA MET A 482 -11.52 11.07 -16.32
C MET A 482 -10.20 10.30 -16.21
N GLY A 483 -10.26 9.04 -15.85
CA GLY A 483 -9.13 8.14 -15.76
C GLY A 483 -9.43 6.77 -16.31
N HIS A 484 -8.37 6.06 -16.74
CA HIS A 484 -8.41 4.70 -17.20
C HIS A 484 -7.30 3.90 -16.52
N ARG A 485 -7.56 2.60 -16.32
CA ARG A 485 -6.57 1.65 -15.80
C ARG A 485 -6.69 0.32 -16.55
N GLU A 486 -5.56 -0.23 -16.94
CA GLU A 486 -5.45 -1.55 -17.57
C GLU A 486 -5.61 -2.67 -16.53
N PRO A 487 -5.98 -3.90 -16.96
CA PRO A 487 -5.91 -5.10 -16.13
C PRO A 487 -4.48 -5.40 -15.66
N GLY A 488 -4.35 -6.00 -14.48
CA GLY A 488 -3.09 -6.52 -13.97
C GLY A 488 -2.74 -7.88 -14.60
N ARG A 489 -1.47 -8.31 -14.41
CA ARG A 489 -1.03 -9.62 -14.89
C ARG A 489 -1.88 -10.77 -14.30
N SER A 490 -2.12 -10.75 -13.00
CA SER A 490 -2.92 -11.77 -12.33
C SER A 490 -4.35 -11.85 -12.87
N ASP A 491 -4.98 -10.72 -13.21
CA ASP A 491 -6.33 -10.68 -13.74
C ASP A 491 -6.42 -11.43 -15.09
N ILE A 492 -5.40 -11.31 -15.94
CA ILE A 492 -5.30 -11.99 -17.23
C ILE A 492 -4.93 -13.46 -17.04
N LYS A 493 -3.97 -13.75 -16.17
CA LYS A 493 -3.51 -15.10 -15.85
C LYS A 493 -4.67 -16.00 -15.41
N GLU A 494 -5.45 -15.57 -14.45
CA GLU A 494 -6.57 -16.35 -13.92
C GLU A 494 -7.60 -16.70 -15.00
N LEU A 495 -7.89 -15.77 -15.93
CA LEU A 495 -8.79 -16.07 -17.07
C LEU A 495 -8.21 -17.09 -18.06
N ILE A 496 -6.87 -17.07 -18.24
CA ILE A 496 -6.20 -18.09 -19.06
C ILE A 496 -6.29 -19.46 -18.38
N LEU A 497 -6.07 -19.53 -17.07
CA LEU A 497 -6.19 -20.76 -16.28
C LEU A 497 -7.63 -21.29 -16.29
N ASP A 498 -8.63 -20.46 -16.03
CA ASP A 498 -10.06 -20.80 -16.12
C ASP A 498 -10.44 -21.36 -17.50
N ALA A 499 -9.95 -20.72 -18.57
CA ALA A 499 -10.23 -21.15 -19.92
C ALA A 499 -9.61 -22.53 -20.24
N ASN A 500 -8.41 -22.80 -19.75
CA ASN A 500 -7.75 -24.10 -19.91
C ASN A 500 -8.45 -25.20 -19.09
N MET A 501 -8.83 -24.90 -17.85
CA MET A 501 -9.60 -25.84 -17.01
C MET A 501 -10.94 -26.23 -17.65
N ALA A 502 -11.66 -25.22 -18.19
CA ALA A 502 -12.88 -25.48 -18.93
C ALA A 502 -12.66 -26.35 -20.18
N ALA A 503 -11.59 -26.10 -20.94
CA ALA A 503 -11.24 -26.89 -22.11
C ALA A 503 -10.88 -28.34 -21.77
N GLN A 504 -10.14 -28.58 -20.68
CA GLN A 504 -9.82 -29.92 -20.18
C GLN A 504 -11.07 -30.68 -19.74
N ALA A 505 -12.00 -30.01 -19.09
CA ALA A 505 -13.29 -30.58 -18.70
C ALA A 505 -14.28 -30.74 -19.87
N GLY A 506 -13.97 -30.23 -21.06
CA GLY A 506 -14.85 -30.27 -22.23
C GLY A 506 -16.09 -29.36 -22.09
N VAL A 507 -16.02 -28.31 -21.28
CA VAL A 507 -17.11 -27.36 -21.03
C VAL A 507 -16.81 -25.99 -21.68
N GLU A 508 -17.85 -25.17 -21.86
CA GLU A 508 -17.71 -23.84 -22.44
C GLU A 508 -17.00 -22.90 -21.49
N SER A 509 -15.98 -22.19 -21.98
CA SER A 509 -15.25 -21.17 -21.24
C SER A 509 -15.80 -19.77 -21.49
N ARG A 510 -15.67 -18.88 -20.49
CA ARG A 510 -15.92 -17.43 -20.66
C ARG A 510 -14.91 -16.76 -21.60
N GLY A 511 -13.76 -17.42 -21.90
CA GLY A 511 -12.65 -16.85 -22.66
C GLY A 511 -11.85 -15.82 -21.84
N VAL A 512 -10.86 -15.23 -22.49
CA VAL A 512 -9.96 -14.23 -21.89
C VAL A 512 -10.38 -12.82 -22.37
N ASP A 513 -11.63 -12.42 -22.04
CA ASP A 513 -12.13 -11.05 -22.35
C ASP A 513 -12.11 -10.21 -21.07
N ILE A 514 -11.00 -9.47 -20.88
CA ILE A 514 -10.83 -8.52 -19.80
C ILE A 514 -10.52 -7.14 -20.35
N ARG A 515 -11.23 -6.13 -19.86
CA ARG A 515 -11.19 -4.77 -20.40
C ARG A 515 -10.61 -3.78 -19.41
N PRO A 516 -9.93 -2.74 -19.88
CA PRO A 516 -9.53 -1.61 -19.04
C PRO A 516 -10.74 -0.97 -18.36
N GLU A 517 -10.59 -0.64 -17.08
CA GLU A 517 -11.62 0.13 -16.38
C GLU A 517 -11.50 1.62 -16.69
N LYS A 518 -12.65 2.30 -16.67
CA LYS A 518 -12.78 3.74 -16.85
C LYS A 518 -13.53 4.35 -15.69
N MET A 519 -13.08 5.52 -15.22
CA MET A 519 -13.77 6.29 -14.19
C MET A 519 -13.92 7.75 -14.61
N VAL A 520 -15.06 8.33 -14.25
CA VAL A 520 -15.27 9.79 -14.20
C VAL A 520 -15.50 10.18 -12.75
N ASP A 521 -14.71 11.12 -12.26
CA ASP A 521 -14.76 11.65 -10.90
C ASP A 521 -15.13 13.14 -10.91
N VAL A 522 -16.18 13.51 -10.19
CA VAL A 522 -16.62 14.89 -10.02
C VAL A 522 -16.62 15.23 -8.54
N GLU A 523 -15.92 16.28 -8.16
CA GLU A 523 -15.79 16.71 -6.77
C GLU A 523 -16.17 18.17 -6.58
N ILE A 524 -16.80 18.46 -5.44
CA ILE A 524 -17.04 19.82 -4.94
C ILE A 524 -16.59 19.86 -3.49
N GLY A 525 -15.68 20.77 -3.16
CA GLY A 525 -15.14 20.90 -1.82
C GLY A 525 -15.20 22.32 -1.28
N TYR A 526 -15.33 22.42 0.02
CA TYR A 526 -15.23 23.63 0.81
C TYR A 526 -14.19 23.50 1.89
N GLU A 527 -13.38 24.53 2.08
CA GLU A 527 -12.38 24.62 3.13
C GLU A 527 -12.49 25.93 3.87
N TYR A 528 -12.44 25.84 5.20
CA TYR A 528 -12.31 26.97 6.10
C TYR A 528 -11.14 26.75 7.03
N MET A 529 -10.19 27.69 7.10
CA MET A 529 -8.98 27.55 7.88
C MET A 529 -8.63 28.86 8.59
N THR A 530 -8.47 28.77 9.90
CA THR A 530 -7.89 29.80 10.76
C THR A 530 -6.71 29.22 11.51
N GLU A 531 -6.06 30.01 12.37
CA GLU A 531 -4.98 29.52 13.23
C GLU A 531 -5.39 28.38 14.18
N ARG A 532 -6.67 28.34 14.56
CA ARG A 532 -7.19 27.39 15.59
C ARG A 532 -8.26 26.44 15.10
N LEU A 533 -8.83 26.68 13.93
CA LEU A 533 -9.92 25.87 13.39
C LEU A 533 -9.69 25.63 11.91
N SER A 534 -9.69 24.36 11.52
CA SER A 534 -9.72 23.91 10.15
C SER A 534 -10.94 23.02 9.95
N VAL A 535 -11.76 23.33 8.95
CA VAL A 535 -12.91 22.52 8.55
C VAL A 535 -12.84 22.31 7.05
N SER A 536 -13.02 21.07 6.61
CA SER A 536 -13.18 20.71 5.21
C SER A 536 -14.43 19.86 5.01
N ALA A 537 -15.13 20.10 3.92
CA ALA A 537 -16.23 19.27 3.46
C ALA A 537 -16.07 19.01 1.97
N ASN A 538 -16.27 17.77 1.54
CA ASN A 538 -16.16 17.37 0.15
C ASN A 538 -17.32 16.45 -0.24
N VAL A 539 -17.89 16.67 -1.41
CA VAL A 539 -18.85 15.78 -2.07
C VAL A 539 -18.17 15.21 -3.30
N TYR A 540 -18.22 13.91 -3.47
CA TYR A 540 -17.63 13.23 -4.63
C TYR A 540 -18.62 12.28 -5.31
N LEU A 541 -18.49 12.17 -6.63
CA LEU A 541 -19.26 11.31 -7.52
C LEU A 541 -18.26 10.59 -8.45
N MET A 542 -17.98 9.33 -8.15
CA MET A 542 -17.07 8.47 -8.92
C MET A 542 -17.92 7.44 -9.68
N GLU A 543 -18.06 7.59 -10.98
CA GLU A 543 -18.83 6.72 -11.88
C GLU A 543 -17.87 5.83 -12.69
N TYR A 544 -18.12 4.53 -12.68
CA TYR A 544 -17.24 3.54 -13.29
C TYR A 544 -17.91 2.81 -14.45
N TRP A 545 -17.12 2.49 -15.45
CA TRP A 545 -17.42 1.59 -16.56
C TRP A 545 -16.36 0.50 -16.60
N ASP A 546 -16.81 -0.75 -16.80
CA ASP A 546 -15.96 -1.94 -16.84
C ASP A 546 -14.98 -2.01 -15.65
N MET A 547 -15.47 -1.62 -14.45
CA MET A 547 -14.65 -1.59 -13.25
C MET A 547 -14.11 -2.99 -12.95
N LEU A 548 -12.80 -3.09 -12.73
CA LEU A 548 -12.14 -4.32 -12.29
C LEU A 548 -12.34 -4.48 -10.79
N LEU A 549 -13.33 -5.29 -10.43
CA LEU A 549 -13.68 -5.57 -9.04
C LEU A 549 -13.26 -6.99 -8.66
N GLU A 550 -12.73 -7.10 -7.45
CA GLU A 550 -12.45 -8.39 -6.83
C GLU A 550 -13.75 -9.17 -6.69
N THR A 551 -13.69 -10.45 -7.02
CA THR A 551 -14.85 -11.37 -6.92
C THR A 551 -15.12 -11.84 -5.49
N GLY A 552 -14.16 -11.63 -4.60
CA GLY A 552 -14.10 -12.22 -3.28
C GLY A 552 -13.24 -13.49 -3.21
N LYS A 553 -12.88 -14.06 -4.37
CA LYS A 553 -11.97 -15.21 -4.48
C LYS A 553 -10.50 -14.76 -4.40
N LEU A 554 -9.64 -15.66 -3.92
CA LEU A 554 -8.19 -15.51 -3.99
C LEU A 554 -7.61 -16.58 -4.93
N SER A 555 -6.52 -16.24 -5.61
CA SER A 555 -5.67 -17.21 -6.29
C SER A 555 -4.89 -18.05 -5.27
N ASP A 556 -4.27 -19.13 -5.72
CA ASP A 556 -3.44 -20.03 -4.88
C ASP A 556 -2.33 -19.31 -4.12
N VAL A 557 -1.93 -18.14 -4.60
CA VAL A 557 -0.88 -17.29 -4.02
C VAL A 557 -1.44 -16.05 -3.29
N GLY A 558 -2.73 -16.04 -2.96
CA GLY A 558 -3.37 -15.02 -2.15
C GLY A 558 -3.71 -13.71 -2.88
N TYR A 559 -3.59 -13.62 -4.22
CA TYR A 559 -4.04 -12.45 -4.98
C TYR A 559 -5.56 -12.49 -5.19
N ALA A 560 -6.19 -11.33 -5.04
CA ALA A 560 -7.61 -11.19 -5.31
C ALA A 560 -7.90 -11.31 -6.82
N ILE A 561 -8.77 -12.25 -7.19
CA ILE A 561 -9.25 -12.45 -8.56
C ILE A 561 -10.27 -11.36 -8.89
N LYS A 562 -10.12 -10.71 -10.05
CA LYS A 562 -10.97 -9.61 -10.50
C LYS A 562 -11.72 -9.96 -11.78
N GLU A 563 -12.86 -9.31 -11.96
CA GLU A 563 -13.65 -9.34 -13.19
C GLU A 563 -14.21 -7.95 -13.52
N ASN A 564 -14.57 -7.73 -14.79
CA ASN A 564 -15.18 -6.48 -15.20
C ASN A 564 -16.65 -6.39 -14.80
N VAL A 565 -16.99 -5.29 -14.11
CA VAL A 565 -18.37 -4.95 -13.80
C VAL A 565 -18.81 -3.78 -14.70
N PRO A 566 -19.88 -3.95 -15.51
CA PRO A 566 -20.22 -2.98 -16.57
C PRO A 566 -20.47 -1.57 -16.05
N ARG A 567 -21.16 -1.43 -14.90
CA ARG A 567 -21.52 -0.14 -14.29
C ARG A 567 -21.54 -0.22 -12.79
N SER A 568 -20.78 0.67 -12.15
CA SER A 568 -20.76 0.84 -10.69
C SER A 568 -20.49 2.31 -10.33
N TRP A 569 -20.72 2.65 -9.07
CA TRP A 569 -20.43 3.99 -8.58
C TRP A 569 -20.00 4.00 -7.12
N ARG A 570 -19.23 5.03 -6.74
CA ARG A 570 -18.93 5.43 -5.37
C ARG A 570 -19.30 6.90 -5.21
N ARG A 571 -20.23 7.23 -4.35
CA ARG A 571 -20.72 8.59 -4.13
C ARG A 571 -20.74 8.86 -2.65
N GLY A 572 -20.25 10.02 -2.22
CA GLY A 572 -20.22 10.29 -0.79
C GLY A 572 -19.94 11.72 -0.41
N ILE A 573 -20.01 11.94 0.89
CA ILE A 573 -19.71 13.19 1.56
C ILE A 573 -18.67 12.90 2.63
N GLU A 574 -17.60 13.68 2.64
CA GLU A 574 -16.55 13.67 3.65
C GLU A 574 -16.55 15.00 4.38
N VAL A 575 -16.51 14.97 5.71
CA VAL A 575 -16.32 16.15 6.55
C VAL A 575 -15.18 15.87 7.51
N ALA A 576 -14.24 16.80 7.62
CA ALA A 576 -13.16 16.74 8.59
C ALA A 576 -13.00 18.10 9.28
N ALA A 577 -12.66 18.05 10.56
CA ALA A 577 -12.40 19.24 11.36
C ALA A 577 -11.21 18.99 12.29
N ALA A 578 -10.36 20.01 12.44
CA ALA A 578 -9.34 20.08 13.47
C ALA A 578 -9.53 21.40 14.23
N TRP A 579 -9.56 21.32 15.56
CA TRP A 579 -9.86 22.47 16.41
C TRP A 579 -8.98 22.52 17.66
N GLU A 580 -8.38 23.67 17.90
CA GLU A 580 -7.59 23.99 19.10
C GLU A 580 -8.31 25.08 19.92
N PRO A 581 -9.40 24.73 20.64
CA PRO A 581 -10.13 25.71 21.43
C PRO A 581 -9.29 26.35 22.54
N LEU A 582 -8.35 25.57 23.06
CA LEU A 582 -7.45 25.95 24.15
C LEU A 582 -6.04 25.45 23.82
N SER A 583 -5.02 26.14 24.31
CA SER A 583 -3.62 25.77 24.08
C SER A 583 -3.22 24.37 24.54
N TRP A 584 -4.02 23.76 25.41
CA TRP A 584 -3.80 22.42 25.96
C TRP A 584 -4.76 21.35 25.37
N LEU A 585 -5.69 21.74 24.50
CA LEU A 585 -6.68 20.84 23.92
C LEU A 585 -6.66 20.92 22.39
N HIS A 586 -6.30 19.83 21.73
CA HIS A 586 -6.40 19.66 20.30
C HIS A 586 -7.39 18.51 19.98
N MET A 587 -8.28 18.75 19.04
CA MET A 587 -9.36 17.85 18.63
C MET A 587 -9.33 17.67 17.11
N ASP A 588 -9.29 16.42 16.66
CA ASP A 588 -9.47 16.05 15.27
C ASP A 588 -10.68 15.14 15.13
N ALA A 589 -11.51 15.36 14.14
CA ALA A 589 -12.60 14.45 13.83
C ALA A 589 -12.89 14.43 12.32
N ASN A 590 -13.29 13.28 11.82
CA ASN A 590 -13.80 13.15 10.47
C ASN A 590 -14.92 12.10 10.39
N ILE A 591 -15.78 12.30 9.40
CA ILE A 591 -16.84 11.37 9.06
C ILE A 591 -16.98 11.32 7.54
N SER A 592 -17.20 10.12 7.02
CA SER A 592 -17.43 9.84 5.62
C SER A 592 -18.68 8.99 5.49
N LEU A 593 -19.65 9.51 4.75
CA LEU A 593 -20.90 8.83 4.41
C LEU A 593 -20.89 8.54 2.92
N SER A 594 -21.10 7.30 2.51
CA SER A 594 -21.05 6.93 1.09
C SER A 594 -22.07 5.86 0.71
N THR A 595 -22.33 5.79 -0.58
CA THR A 595 -23.03 4.68 -1.24
C THR A 595 -22.15 4.16 -2.35
N ASN A 596 -21.85 2.87 -2.30
CA ASN A 596 -20.92 2.18 -3.18
C ASN A 596 -21.66 0.99 -3.79
N LYS A 597 -22.11 1.11 -5.04
CA LYS A 597 -23.05 0.17 -5.64
C LYS A 597 -22.62 -0.32 -7.02
N ILE A 598 -23.00 -1.54 -7.31
CA ILE A 598 -22.96 -2.16 -8.64
C ILE A 598 -24.38 -2.19 -9.19
N ARG A 599 -24.55 -1.72 -10.42
CA ARG A 599 -25.88 -1.72 -11.06
C ARG A 599 -26.36 -3.13 -11.38
N GLU A 600 -25.51 -3.91 -12.04
CA GLU A 600 -25.73 -5.28 -12.44
C GLU A 600 -24.44 -6.07 -12.20
N TYR A 601 -24.54 -7.15 -11.44
CA TYR A 601 -23.43 -8.02 -11.10
C TYR A 601 -23.77 -9.46 -11.46
N THR A 602 -22.84 -10.15 -12.11
CA THR A 602 -22.95 -11.57 -12.39
C THR A 602 -21.89 -12.32 -11.60
N ALA A 603 -22.29 -13.07 -10.59
CA ALA A 603 -21.36 -13.96 -9.89
C ALA A 603 -21.24 -15.28 -10.65
N TYR A 604 -20.03 -15.79 -10.77
CA TYR A 604 -19.72 -17.08 -11.36
C TYR A 604 -19.30 -18.05 -10.26
N TYR A 605 -20.08 -19.11 -10.08
CA TYR A 605 -19.79 -20.16 -9.11
C TYR A 605 -19.35 -21.42 -9.82
N ASP A 606 -18.25 -22.03 -9.36
CA ASP A 606 -17.76 -23.27 -9.91
C ASP A 606 -18.73 -24.41 -9.59
N ILE A 607 -19.02 -25.26 -10.57
CA ILE A 607 -19.89 -26.41 -10.42
C ILE A 607 -19.05 -27.68 -10.46
N TYR A 608 -19.27 -28.52 -9.49
CA TYR A 608 -18.68 -29.84 -9.38
C TYR A 608 -19.79 -30.89 -9.38
N ASP A 609 -19.45 -32.14 -9.73
CA ASP A 609 -20.40 -33.26 -9.74
C ASP A 609 -20.92 -33.57 -8.33
N ASN A 610 -20.03 -33.71 -7.37
CA ASN A 610 -20.35 -34.04 -5.97
C ASN A 610 -19.21 -33.55 -5.03
N ASP A 611 -19.42 -33.69 -3.72
CA ASP A 611 -18.50 -33.30 -2.67
C ASP A 611 -17.40 -34.35 -2.33
N VAL A 612 -17.36 -35.45 -3.08
CA VAL A 612 -16.39 -36.55 -2.92
C VAL A 612 -15.34 -36.50 -4.03
N ASP A 613 -15.78 -36.53 -5.29
CA ASP A 613 -14.92 -36.67 -6.46
C ASP A 613 -14.41 -35.30 -6.99
N TRP A 614 -15.18 -34.25 -6.78
CA TRP A 614 -14.86 -32.88 -7.19
C TRP A 614 -14.53 -32.73 -8.68
N ASN A 615 -15.23 -33.48 -9.57
CA ASN A 615 -15.04 -33.31 -11.00
C ASN A 615 -15.65 -31.98 -11.46
N TYR A 616 -14.88 -31.11 -12.03
CA TYR A 616 -15.30 -29.80 -12.48
C TYR A 616 -16.22 -29.89 -13.69
N LEU A 617 -17.39 -29.26 -13.61
CA LEU A 617 -18.46 -29.31 -14.66
C LEU A 617 -18.67 -27.93 -15.33
N GLY A 618 -17.92 -26.90 -14.97
CA GLY A 618 -18.08 -25.56 -15.50
C GLY A 618 -18.52 -24.55 -14.44
N GLN A 619 -19.09 -23.44 -14.87
CA GLN A 619 -19.52 -22.34 -13.98
C GLN A 619 -20.99 -22.02 -14.17
N LYS A 620 -21.66 -21.70 -13.06
CA LYS A 620 -23.03 -21.18 -13.00
C LYS A 620 -23.02 -19.67 -12.83
N ALA A 621 -23.61 -18.97 -13.79
CA ALA A 621 -23.80 -17.52 -13.70
C ALA A 621 -25.07 -17.17 -12.93
N VAL A 622 -24.95 -16.33 -11.90
CA VAL A 622 -26.08 -15.83 -11.10
C VAL A 622 -26.07 -14.31 -11.13
N GLN A 623 -27.18 -13.72 -11.57
CA GLN A 623 -27.30 -12.27 -11.73
C GLN A 623 -27.88 -11.61 -10.48
N PHE A 624 -27.29 -10.50 -10.10
CA PHE A 624 -27.70 -9.62 -9.01
C PHE A 624 -27.85 -8.19 -9.53
N SER A 625 -28.64 -7.38 -8.86
CA SER A 625 -28.83 -5.97 -9.21
C SER A 625 -28.75 -5.06 -7.99
N ASN A 626 -28.19 -3.88 -8.16
CA ASN A 626 -28.05 -2.84 -7.13
C ASN A 626 -27.34 -3.33 -5.85
N THR A 627 -26.31 -4.14 -6.02
CA THR A 627 -25.54 -4.70 -4.90
C THR A 627 -24.49 -3.72 -4.39
N ASP A 628 -23.99 -3.96 -3.19
CA ASP A 628 -22.89 -3.21 -2.60
C ASP A 628 -21.55 -3.71 -3.15
N ILE A 629 -20.62 -2.80 -3.40
CA ILE A 629 -19.23 -3.14 -3.73
C ILE A 629 -18.57 -3.70 -2.46
N LEU A 630 -17.88 -4.84 -2.59
CA LEU A 630 -17.19 -5.46 -1.47
C LEU A 630 -16.19 -4.48 -0.81
N MET A 631 -15.93 -4.69 0.49
CA MET A 631 -14.98 -3.92 1.32
C MET A 631 -15.17 -2.40 1.22
N SER A 632 -16.42 -1.95 1.03
CA SER A 632 -16.78 -0.54 0.83
C SER A 632 -17.85 -0.12 1.84
N PRO A 633 -17.47 0.18 3.10
CA PRO A 633 -18.43 0.55 4.13
C PRO A 633 -19.10 1.88 3.80
N SER A 634 -20.40 1.99 4.11
CA SER A 634 -21.18 3.22 3.89
C SER A 634 -20.89 4.33 4.91
N LEU A 635 -20.32 3.98 6.05
CA LEU A 635 -19.96 4.90 7.13
C LEU A 635 -18.57 4.58 7.65
N VAL A 636 -17.68 5.57 7.63
CA VAL A 636 -16.37 5.55 8.26
C VAL A 636 -16.20 6.82 9.07
N GLY A 637 -15.77 6.72 10.32
CA GLY A 637 -15.53 7.88 11.15
C GLY A 637 -14.30 7.71 12.03
N ALA A 638 -13.60 8.80 12.33
CA ALA A 638 -12.50 8.82 13.28
C ALA A 638 -12.54 10.12 14.09
N ALA A 639 -12.10 10.03 15.34
CA ALA A 639 -11.88 11.19 16.18
C ALA A 639 -10.65 10.96 17.06
N ASN A 640 -9.95 12.05 17.38
CA ASN A 640 -8.81 12.04 18.29
C ASN A 640 -8.84 13.28 19.16
N LEU A 641 -8.64 13.11 20.44
CA LEU A 641 -8.54 14.16 21.47
C LEU A 641 -7.15 14.12 22.07
N LYS A 642 -6.39 15.19 21.93
CA LYS A 642 -5.06 15.31 22.53
C LYS A 642 -5.06 16.40 23.59
N PHE A 643 -4.66 16.02 24.79
CA PHE A 643 -4.50 16.88 25.95
C PHE A 643 -3.03 17.11 26.21
N THR A 644 -2.64 18.36 26.35
CA THR A 644 -1.30 18.80 26.77
C THR A 644 -1.44 19.66 28.03
N PRO A 645 -1.75 19.06 29.20
CA PRO A 645 -2.22 19.78 30.39
C PRO A 645 -1.23 20.83 30.92
N PHE A 646 0.03 20.68 30.59
CA PHE A 646 1.11 21.57 31.04
C PHE A 646 1.67 22.46 29.90
N ALA A 647 0.97 22.60 28.78
CA ALA A 647 1.44 23.36 27.59
C ALA A 647 1.82 24.82 27.90
N SER A 648 1.19 25.44 28.90
CA SER A 648 1.48 26.79 29.34
C SER A 648 2.64 26.92 30.36
N MET A 649 3.17 25.80 30.83
CA MET A 649 4.28 25.76 31.78
C MET A 649 5.63 25.88 31.04
N SER A 650 6.60 26.51 31.67
CA SER A 650 8.00 26.46 31.20
C SER A 650 8.66 25.15 31.64
N GLY A 651 9.53 24.60 30.78
CA GLY A 651 10.29 23.38 31.06
C GLY A 651 9.73 22.13 30.39
N SER A 652 10.34 21.00 30.67
CA SER A 652 10.04 19.72 29.97
C SER A 652 8.62 19.19 30.16
N LEU A 653 7.96 19.53 31.26
CA LEU A 653 6.56 19.13 31.50
C LEU A 653 5.59 19.66 30.43
N SER A 654 5.91 20.78 29.76
CA SER A 654 5.08 21.34 28.70
C SER A 654 4.88 20.38 27.51
N SER A 655 5.75 19.39 27.33
CA SER A 655 5.70 18.39 26.27
C SER A 655 4.80 17.20 26.59
N ALA A 656 4.39 17.02 27.86
CA ALA A 656 3.58 15.88 28.27
C ALA A 656 2.20 15.92 27.64
N TYR A 657 1.78 14.80 27.05
CA TYR A 657 0.46 14.69 26.44
C TYR A 657 -0.22 13.35 26.72
N VAL A 658 -1.53 13.37 26.64
CA VAL A 658 -2.40 12.20 26.56
C VAL A 658 -3.27 12.36 25.32
N SER A 659 -3.33 11.35 24.47
CA SER A 659 -4.17 11.33 23.28
C SER A 659 -5.07 10.10 23.29
N VAL A 660 -6.37 10.32 23.08
CA VAL A 660 -7.37 9.24 22.95
C VAL A 660 -7.98 9.35 21.57
N GLY A 661 -7.78 8.30 20.76
CA GLY A 661 -8.32 8.23 19.41
C GLY A 661 -9.32 7.08 19.28
N GLY A 662 -10.29 7.23 18.37
CA GLY A 662 -11.26 6.21 18.03
C GLY A 662 -11.53 6.15 16.55
N LYS A 663 -11.78 4.91 16.05
CA LYS A 663 -12.14 4.63 14.66
C LYS A 663 -13.38 3.76 14.62
N TYR A 664 -14.36 4.19 13.84
CA TYR A 664 -15.56 3.42 13.52
C TYR A 664 -15.54 3.05 12.04
N VAL A 665 -15.81 1.78 11.74
CA VAL A 665 -16.00 1.26 10.39
C VAL A 665 -17.36 0.56 10.34
N GLY A 666 -18.23 0.97 9.43
CA GLY A 666 -19.54 0.37 9.20
C GLY A 666 -19.44 -1.04 8.65
N ARG A 667 -20.58 -1.73 8.54
CA ARG A 667 -20.64 -3.06 7.91
C ARG A 667 -20.03 -3.02 6.52
N GLN A 668 -19.29 -4.07 6.16
CA GLN A 668 -18.70 -4.32 4.86
C GLN A 668 -19.13 -5.70 4.36
N TYR A 669 -19.25 -5.87 3.05
CA TYR A 669 -19.42 -7.20 2.43
C TYR A 669 -18.07 -7.69 1.91
N PHE A 670 -17.82 -8.99 1.96
CA PHE A 670 -16.60 -9.58 1.42
C PHE A 670 -16.82 -10.31 0.07
N ASP A 671 -18.01 -10.16 -0.50
CA ASP A 671 -18.31 -10.39 -1.91
C ASP A 671 -19.25 -9.30 -2.45
N ASN A 672 -19.56 -9.35 -3.76
CA ASN A 672 -20.40 -8.34 -4.40
C ASN A 672 -21.89 -8.71 -4.46
N THR A 673 -22.36 -9.69 -3.68
CA THR A 673 -23.78 -10.14 -3.73
C THR A 673 -24.69 -9.38 -2.76
N SER A 674 -24.13 -8.62 -1.82
CA SER A 674 -24.84 -7.98 -0.69
C SER A 674 -25.51 -8.97 0.27
N SER A 675 -25.05 -10.22 0.32
CA SER A 675 -25.59 -11.20 1.25
C SER A 675 -25.15 -10.91 2.68
N SER A 676 -26.10 -10.92 3.62
CA SER A 676 -25.83 -10.54 5.02
C SER A 676 -24.93 -11.53 5.75
N ASP A 677 -24.94 -12.79 5.37
CA ASP A 677 -24.07 -13.88 5.85
C ASP A 677 -22.61 -13.75 5.32
N ARG A 678 -22.41 -12.92 4.30
CA ARG A 678 -21.11 -12.61 3.68
C ARG A 678 -20.65 -11.20 4.01
N SER A 679 -20.77 -10.84 5.28
CA SER A 679 -20.46 -9.50 5.74
C SER A 679 -19.57 -9.48 6.98
N ILE A 680 -18.73 -8.46 7.06
CA ILE A 680 -17.98 -8.10 8.24
C ILE A 680 -18.86 -7.15 9.06
N PRO A 681 -19.18 -7.46 10.33
CA PRO A 681 -19.94 -6.58 11.19
C PRO A 681 -19.24 -5.22 11.39
N ALA A 682 -20.02 -4.18 11.65
CA ALA A 682 -19.47 -2.89 12.04
C ALA A 682 -18.65 -3.00 13.32
N TYR A 683 -17.53 -2.29 13.39
CA TYR A 683 -16.66 -2.30 14.56
C TYR A 683 -16.19 -0.90 14.95
N PHE A 684 -15.86 -0.76 16.23
CA PHE A 684 -15.22 0.43 16.80
C PHE A 684 -13.96 0.02 17.55
N THR A 685 -12.86 0.73 17.31
CA THR A 685 -11.60 0.57 18.02
C THR A 685 -11.18 1.89 18.66
N GLY A 686 -10.69 1.83 19.89
CA GLY A 686 -10.13 2.98 20.60
C GLY A 686 -8.67 2.78 20.88
N ASN A 687 -7.87 3.86 20.80
CA ASN A 687 -6.46 3.85 21.10
C ASN A 687 -6.11 4.94 22.11
N LEU A 688 -5.13 4.67 22.97
CA LEU A 688 -4.59 5.63 23.93
C LEU A 688 -3.09 5.80 23.64
N SER A 689 -2.63 7.04 23.65
CA SER A 689 -1.20 7.35 23.61
C SER A 689 -0.86 8.34 24.72
N VAL A 690 0.22 8.07 25.44
CA VAL A 690 0.78 8.96 26.46
C VAL A 690 2.22 9.20 26.10
N GLY A 691 2.65 10.47 26.09
CA GLY A 691 4.04 10.80 25.74
C GLY A 691 4.60 11.96 26.54
N TYR A 692 5.91 11.99 26.61
CA TYR A 692 6.70 12.99 27.32
C TYR A 692 8.07 13.17 26.67
N GLU A 693 8.48 14.42 26.51
CA GLU A 693 9.80 14.77 25.99
C GLU A 693 10.61 15.46 27.10
N PHE A 694 11.82 14.95 27.35
CA PHE A 694 12.77 15.50 28.34
C PHE A 694 14.11 15.74 27.69
N SER A 695 14.50 17.02 27.53
CA SER A 695 15.73 17.40 26.84
C SER A 695 15.74 16.82 25.40
N SER A 696 16.72 15.98 25.10
CA SER A 696 16.84 15.28 23.82
C SER A 696 16.15 13.90 23.76
N MET A 697 15.53 13.48 24.88
CA MET A 697 14.84 12.17 24.98
C MET A 697 13.33 12.32 24.85
N SER A 698 12.69 11.34 24.25
CA SER A 698 11.23 11.20 24.21
C SER A 698 10.80 9.82 24.68
N PHE A 699 9.68 9.77 25.37
CA PHE A 699 9.06 8.53 25.87
C PHE A 699 7.61 8.51 25.44
N SER A 700 7.11 7.39 24.95
CA SER A 700 5.69 7.22 24.70
C SER A 700 5.23 5.79 24.95
N LEU A 701 3.98 5.68 25.40
CA LEU A 701 3.23 4.44 25.55
C LEU A 701 2.02 4.52 24.63
N HIS A 702 1.82 3.52 23.80
CA HIS A 702 0.66 3.37 22.93
C HIS A 702 -0.10 2.12 23.32
N VAL A 703 -1.40 2.24 23.55
CA VAL A 703 -2.32 1.12 23.79
C VAL A 703 -3.32 1.09 22.66
N ASN A 704 -3.33 -0.01 21.91
CA ASN A 704 -4.23 -0.24 20.79
C ASN A 704 -5.43 -1.07 21.28
N ASN A 705 -6.57 -0.88 20.60
CA ASN A 705 -7.81 -1.58 20.91
C ASN A 705 -8.14 -1.53 22.42
N LEU A 706 -8.16 -0.33 22.97
CA LEU A 706 -8.33 -0.03 24.40
C LEU A 706 -9.55 -0.72 25.02
N PHE A 707 -10.63 -0.90 24.23
CA PHE A 707 -11.87 -1.54 24.68
C PHE A 707 -11.86 -3.06 24.52
N ASN A 708 -10.74 -3.64 24.10
CA ASN A 708 -10.56 -5.08 23.89
C ASN A 708 -11.64 -5.70 23.00
N HIS A 709 -12.07 -4.98 21.95
CA HIS A 709 -13.07 -5.47 21.01
C HIS A 709 -12.48 -6.59 20.16
N LEU A 710 -13.19 -7.74 20.09
CA LEU A 710 -12.78 -8.89 19.31
C LEU A 710 -13.48 -8.84 17.94
N TYR A 711 -12.73 -8.61 16.87
CA TYR A 711 -13.24 -8.42 15.50
C TYR A 711 -12.31 -9.01 14.46
N TYR A 712 -12.81 -9.17 13.26
CA TYR A 712 -12.01 -9.38 12.05
C TYR A 712 -12.28 -8.21 11.10
N ALA A 713 -11.28 -7.81 10.33
CA ALA A 713 -11.34 -6.58 9.54
C ALA A 713 -11.29 -6.84 8.03
N ASP A 714 -10.96 -8.06 7.63
CA ASP A 714 -10.95 -8.52 6.24
C ASP A 714 -11.47 -9.95 6.17
N ALA A 715 -11.89 -10.39 4.97
CA ALA A 715 -12.35 -11.75 4.71
C ALA A 715 -12.35 -12.02 3.19
N TRP A 716 -12.26 -13.29 2.82
CA TRP A 716 -12.44 -13.78 1.45
C TRP A 716 -13.40 -14.97 1.41
N LEU A 717 -13.91 -15.27 0.22
CA LEU A 717 -14.86 -16.35 -0.02
C LEU A 717 -14.57 -17.04 -1.36
N TRP A 718 -14.50 -18.37 -1.34
CA TRP A 718 -14.66 -19.20 -2.52
C TRP A 718 -15.91 -20.08 -2.36
N ARG A 719 -16.69 -20.26 -3.45
CA ARG A 719 -17.91 -21.07 -3.45
C ARG A 719 -17.87 -22.09 -4.58
N ALA A 720 -18.20 -23.34 -4.22
CA ALA A 720 -18.50 -24.42 -5.13
C ALA A 720 -19.96 -24.85 -4.98
N ASP A 721 -20.68 -25.05 -6.11
CA ASP A 721 -22.02 -25.63 -6.15
C ASP A 721 -21.89 -27.09 -6.60
N PHE A 722 -22.66 -28.01 -5.98
CA PHE A 722 -22.69 -29.44 -6.33
C PHE A 722 -23.93 -29.79 -7.10
N GLN A 723 -23.75 -30.52 -8.22
CA GLN A 723 -24.86 -30.86 -9.13
C GLN A 723 -25.76 -31.97 -8.59
N ASP A 724 -25.17 -32.94 -7.89
CA ASP A 724 -25.89 -34.13 -7.39
C ASP A 724 -26.88 -33.85 -6.25
N SER A 725 -26.58 -32.86 -5.42
CA SER A 725 -27.27 -32.57 -4.16
C SER A 725 -27.97 -31.22 -4.13
N ASP A 726 -27.80 -30.38 -5.18
CA ASP A 726 -28.24 -28.96 -5.21
C ASP A 726 -27.76 -28.17 -3.96
N SER A 727 -26.64 -28.61 -3.40
CA SER A 727 -25.98 -27.99 -2.26
C SER A 727 -24.79 -27.14 -2.70
N TYR A 728 -24.18 -26.44 -1.76
CA TYR A 728 -22.98 -25.67 -2.01
C TYR A 728 -22.01 -25.70 -0.83
N TYR A 729 -20.73 -25.55 -1.14
CA TYR A 729 -19.66 -25.36 -0.17
C TYR A 729 -19.14 -23.93 -0.22
N ASN A 730 -19.01 -23.28 0.94
CA ASN A 730 -18.36 -21.98 1.08
C ASN A 730 -17.07 -22.14 1.88
N GLN A 731 -15.95 -21.87 1.25
CA GLN A 731 -14.69 -21.70 1.95
C GLN A 731 -14.52 -20.21 2.28
N ILE A 732 -14.45 -19.87 3.57
CA ILE A 732 -14.32 -18.50 4.05
C ILE A 732 -13.06 -18.39 4.88
N GLY A 733 -12.23 -17.39 4.59
CA GLY A 733 -11.07 -17.00 5.41
C GLY A 733 -11.31 -15.64 6.07
N LEU A 734 -11.32 -15.61 7.40
CA LEU A 734 -11.45 -14.40 8.21
C LEU A 734 -10.07 -13.96 8.70
N TYR A 735 -9.81 -12.65 8.81
CA TYR A 735 -8.56 -12.08 9.33
C TYR A 735 -8.80 -11.42 10.71
N PRO A 736 -8.64 -12.18 11.82
CA PRO A 736 -8.83 -11.67 13.16
C PRO A 736 -7.81 -10.60 13.53
N GLN A 737 -8.26 -9.54 14.18
CA GLN A 737 -7.39 -8.49 14.68
C GLN A 737 -7.07 -8.71 16.16
N ALA A 738 -5.88 -8.23 16.57
CA ALA A 738 -5.38 -8.39 17.92
C ALA A 738 -6.33 -7.74 18.97
N PRO A 739 -6.53 -8.37 20.12
CA PRO A 739 -7.16 -7.75 21.29
C PRO A 739 -6.31 -6.58 21.79
N ILE A 740 -6.61 -6.05 22.97
CA ILE A 740 -5.81 -4.99 23.58
C ILE A 740 -4.32 -5.34 23.59
N ASN A 741 -3.51 -4.42 23.07
CA ASN A 741 -2.06 -4.58 23.01
C ASN A 741 -1.37 -3.24 23.18
N PHE A 742 -0.06 -3.25 23.47
CA PHE A 742 0.68 -2.03 23.76
C PHE A 742 2.06 -2.00 23.12
N MET A 743 2.58 -0.78 22.93
CA MET A 743 3.94 -0.46 22.53
C MET A 743 4.51 0.64 23.41
N PHE A 744 5.73 0.46 23.88
CA PHE A 744 6.53 1.48 24.56
C PHE A 744 7.67 1.92 23.62
N LYS A 745 7.88 3.23 23.52
CA LYS A 745 8.94 3.83 22.68
C LYS A 745 9.80 4.77 23.49
N VAL A 746 11.11 4.68 23.28
CA VAL A 746 12.11 5.64 23.74
C VAL A 746 12.83 6.19 22.50
N GLY A 747 12.86 7.51 22.38
CA GLY A 747 13.61 8.22 21.34
C GLY A 747 14.70 9.10 21.94
N TRP A 748 15.78 9.28 21.20
CA TRP A 748 16.85 10.19 21.50
C TRP A 748 17.23 10.98 20.24
N LYS A 749 17.33 12.33 20.38
CA LYS A 749 17.73 13.25 19.31
C LYS A 749 19.02 13.98 19.75
N PHE A 750 19.97 14.15 18.85
CA PHE A 750 21.26 14.79 19.12
C PHE A 750 21.79 15.56 17.93
#